data_fb695c5782204edc63db942e52908f3c
#
_entry.id   fb695c5782204edc63db942e52908f3c
#
_cell.length_a   1.000
_cell.length_b   1.000
_cell.length_c   1.000
_cell.angle_alpha   90.00
_cell.angle_beta   90.00
_cell.angle_gamma   90.00
#
_symmetry.space_group_name_H-M   'P 1'
#
loop_
_entity.id
_entity.type
_entity.pdbx_description
1 polymer ?
#
loop_
_entity_poly.entity_id
_entity_poly.type
_entity_poly.pdbx_seq_one_letter_code
_entity_poly.pdbx_strand_id
1 'polypeptide(L)'
;MSASAPTDMDHYLFHEGKHFHCYGLFGAHIRKRHGKETTEFCVWAPNAVEVRLTGTFNGWNGEGYRLERTGPDGIWFLSVNGNLEGELYKYEITTRDGERFLKTDPYAFYTEKRPRTAGIIYSLNDYKWHDESWLLEKEKKRLYDEPMFIYEVHLGTWRKKENGDFYSYKELAETLIPYVKEQGFTHIEIMPITEHPFDLSWGYQTTGYYAVTSRYGTPHDFMYFVDCCHQHGLGVILDWVPGHFCKDAHGLSKFDGSFLYEYEHEWDRENYVWGTANFDLAKREVHSFLISNALFWLDVYHIDGFRIDAVANLLYWPNRHENQLNSFGVEFLKKLNEAVFHYDENTLMIAEDSTDFPLVTSPVYCGGLGFNYKWNMGWMNDVLTYMELGFEERSHYHSLISFSLIYAFSENFILPFSHDEVVHGKKSLLDKMPGDYWQKFAQLRLLIGYMAAHPGKKLLFMGTELAPFSEWKDREQLDWHLSQYELHAKFQHFSKTLLSLYKKETPLFQLDHSSEGFEWIDVHNYSQSIFSFIRKDKDGNLLIVICNFREFVYEKYKVGVPFLGTYKEILNSDSEEFGGSGRVNHRPLSAKKGMYHGKPAYIELIIPPFAVLYLKPETLERKESIDGKRKMCCSSASGRSGDQAVRVDQTTGKTGRSVRRKVSDH
;
A
#
# COMPACT_ATOMS: atom_id res chain seq x y z
N MET A 1 19.15 25.17 8.86
CA MET A 1 18.48 25.97 9.93
C MET A 1 19.30 25.82 11.21
N SER A 2 19.61 26.91 11.90
CA SER A 2 20.40 26.85 13.15
C SER A 2 19.45 26.56 14.31
N ALA A 3 19.14 25.31 14.59
CA ALA A 3 18.42 24.99 15.81
C ALA A 3 19.29 25.26 17.02
N SER A 4 18.85 26.14 17.88
CA SER A 4 19.25 26.29 19.27
C SER A 4 18.46 25.28 20.11
N ALA A 5 18.66 25.27 21.44
CA ALA A 5 17.69 24.63 22.35
C ALA A 5 16.25 24.87 21.87
N PRO A 6 15.31 23.95 22.14
CA PRO A 6 13.91 24.12 21.76
C PRO A 6 13.38 25.49 22.09
N THR A 7 12.68 26.09 21.13
CA THR A 7 12.05 27.41 21.28
C THR A 7 10.65 27.29 21.86
N ASP A 8 10.09 28.39 22.37
CA ASP A 8 8.68 28.41 22.83
C ASP A 8 7.69 27.96 21.72
N MET A 9 8.01 28.24 20.44
CA MET A 9 7.22 27.81 19.31
C MET A 9 7.31 26.29 19.11
N ASP A 10 8.49 25.68 19.27
CA ASP A 10 8.65 24.23 19.18
C ASP A 10 7.87 23.53 20.29
N HIS A 11 7.93 24.02 21.52
CA HIS A 11 7.12 23.57 22.64
C HIS A 11 5.62 23.62 22.31
N TYR A 12 5.14 24.80 21.89
CA TYR A 12 3.74 24.98 21.55
C TYR A 12 3.27 24.04 20.45
N LEU A 13 4.00 23.96 19.33
CA LEU A 13 3.63 23.11 18.21
C LEU A 13 3.64 21.62 18.58
N PHE A 14 4.63 21.17 19.37
CA PHE A 14 4.74 19.78 19.79
C PHE A 14 3.53 19.36 20.65
N HIS A 15 3.17 20.16 21.65
CA HIS A 15 2.04 19.89 22.55
C HIS A 15 0.67 20.13 21.90
N GLU A 16 0.60 20.91 20.82
CA GLU A 16 -0.60 21.05 19.99
C GLU A 16 -0.77 19.91 18.96
N GLY A 17 0.19 18.98 18.88
CA GLY A 17 0.17 17.91 17.87
C GLY A 17 0.39 18.44 16.44
N LYS A 18 1.10 19.54 16.28
CA LYS A 18 1.31 20.25 15.02
C LYS A 18 2.78 20.39 14.62
N HIS A 19 3.69 19.83 15.40
CA HIS A 19 5.11 19.85 15.07
C HIS A 19 5.46 18.68 14.16
N PHE A 20 5.25 18.84 12.86
CA PHE A 20 5.41 17.77 11.89
C PHE A 20 6.86 17.54 11.41
N HIS A 21 7.83 18.28 11.93
CA HIS A 21 9.26 18.11 11.68
C HIS A 21 10.04 17.93 12.98
N CYS A 22 9.45 17.22 13.95
CA CYS A 22 10.06 16.94 15.25
C CYS A 22 11.43 16.24 15.12
N TYR A 23 11.63 15.44 14.08
CA TYR A 23 12.90 14.79 13.78
C TYR A 23 14.08 15.77 13.55
N GLY A 24 13.81 17.02 13.28
CA GLY A 24 14.83 18.06 13.19
C GLY A 24 15.25 18.64 14.54
N LEU A 25 14.48 18.34 15.60
CA LEU A 25 14.65 18.83 16.97
C LEU A 25 15.01 17.73 17.94
N PHE A 26 14.15 16.71 18.04
CA PHE A 26 14.35 15.56 18.91
C PHE A 26 15.38 14.58 18.34
N GLY A 27 16.02 13.80 19.20
CA GLY A 27 17.06 12.89 18.83
C GLY A 27 18.46 13.45 19.05
N ALA A 28 19.45 12.85 18.39
CA ALA A 28 20.84 13.26 18.41
C ALA A 28 21.25 13.94 17.11
N HIS A 29 21.72 15.18 17.18
CA HIS A 29 22.06 15.98 16.01
C HIS A 29 23.47 16.56 16.07
N ILE A 30 24.26 16.33 15.06
CA ILE A 30 25.57 16.97 14.88
C ILE A 30 25.34 18.33 14.23
N ARG A 31 25.77 19.40 14.91
CA ARG A 31 25.58 20.79 14.47
C ARG A 31 26.93 21.51 14.39
N LYS A 32 27.06 22.37 13.41
CA LYS A 32 28.21 23.25 13.29
C LYS A 32 27.81 24.69 13.59
N ARG A 33 28.36 25.27 14.69
CA ARG A 33 28.07 26.64 15.12
C ARG A 33 29.37 27.44 15.26
N HIS A 34 29.45 28.60 14.63
CA HIS A 34 30.63 29.48 14.68
C HIS A 34 31.95 28.74 14.43
N GLY A 35 31.93 27.73 13.54
CA GLY A 35 33.12 26.92 13.20
C GLY A 35 33.42 25.79 14.18
N LYS A 36 32.65 25.62 15.28
CA LYS A 36 32.77 24.51 16.23
C LYS A 36 31.65 23.51 16.01
N GLU A 37 31.99 22.24 16.10
CA GLU A 37 31.02 21.15 16.06
C GLU A 37 30.51 20.85 17.47
N THR A 38 29.22 20.60 17.58
CA THR A 38 28.54 20.18 18.80
C THR A 38 27.57 19.05 18.44
N THR A 39 27.35 18.12 19.36
CA THR A 39 26.30 17.12 19.27
C THR A 39 25.20 17.48 20.26
N GLU A 40 24.00 17.70 19.75
CA GLU A 40 22.84 18.12 20.53
C GLU A 40 21.87 16.94 20.72
N PHE A 41 21.30 16.82 21.92
CA PHE A 41 20.39 15.75 22.30
C PHE A 41 19.12 16.37 22.85
N CYS A 42 17.96 15.90 22.35
CA CYS A 42 16.67 16.38 22.80
C CYS A 42 15.69 15.19 22.95
N VAL A 43 14.98 15.15 24.08
CA VAL A 43 14.04 14.08 24.40
C VAL A 43 12.86 14.61 25.22
N TRP A 44 11.67 14.01 25.00
CA TRP A 44 10.46 14.28 25.75
C TRP A 44 10.26 13.23 26.85
N ALA A 45 10.29 13.67 28.12
CA ALA A 45 10.12 12.82 29.30
C ALA A 45 9.53 13.66 30.47
N PRO A 46 8.22 14.01 30.42
CA PRO A 46 7.62 14.98 31.37
C PRO A 46 7.60 14.49 32.81
N ASN A 47 7.53 13.17 33.05
CA ASN A 47 7.45 12.59 34.37
C ASN A 47 8.82 12.21 34.97
N ALA A 48 9.90 12.31 34.19
CA ALA A 48 11.24 12.14 34.68
C ALA A 48 11.64 13.25 35.68
N VAL A 49 12.36 12.91 36.74
CA VAL A 49 12.97 13.89 37.64
C VAL A 49 14.39 14.25 37.21
N GLU A 50 15.03 13.36 36.46
CA GLU A 50 16.35 13.56 35.90
C GLU A 50 16.50 12.71 34.64
N VAL A 51 17.14 13.29 33.63
CA VAL A 51 17.56 12.60 32.41
C VAL A 51 19.05 12.81 32.22
N ARG A 52 19.81 11.75 32.06
CA ARG A 52 21.24 11.77 31.78
C ARG A 52 21.52 11.08 30.45
N LEU A 53 22.54 11.56 29.76
CA LEU A 53 23.04 10.93 28.54
C LEU A 53 24.19 9.97 28.90
N THR A 54 24.09 8.71 28.48
CA THR A 54 25.16 7.71 28.66
C THR A 54 25.55 7.14 27.30
N GLY A 55 26.82 6.80 27.13
CA GLY A 55 27.29 6.27 25.86
C GLY A 55 28.78 5.89 25.89
N THR A 56 29.27 5.44 24.73
CA THR A 56 30.69 5.05 24.58
C THR A 56 31.63 6.23 24.81
N PHE A 57 31.24 7.44 24.42
CA PHE A 57 32.02 8.67 24.60
C PHE A 57 32.25 9.08 26.07
N ASN A 58 31.47 8.54 27.01
CA ASN A 58 31.65 8.82 28.47
C ASN A 58 31.78 7.55 29.28
N GLY A 59 32.11 6.40 28.66
CA GLY A 59 32.25 5.11 29.33
C GLY A 59 30.96 4.60 29.98
N TRP A 60 29.81 4.97 29.44
CA TRP A 60 28.47 4.67 29.98
C TRP A 60 28.20 5.24 31.39
N ASN A 61 28.93 6.29 31.75
CA ASN A 61 28.74 7.04 33.00
C ASN A 61 28.07 8.40 32.66
N GLY A 62 26.80 8.56 33.03
CA GLY A 62 26.04 9.79 32.81
C GLY A 62 26.42 10.96 33.76
N GLU A 63 27.42 10.79 34.65
CA GLU A 63 27.89 11.86 35.53
C GLU A 63 28.51 13.00 34.67
N GLY A 64 27.99 14.23 34.87
CA GLY A 64 28.40 15.38 34.06
C GLY A 64 27.66 15.53 32.72
N TYR A 65 26.79 14.59 32.33
CA TYR A 65 26.00 14.62 31.08
C TYR A 65 24.50 14.69 31.39
N ARG A 66 24.11 15.50 32.36
CA ARG A 66 22.71 15.75 32.70
C ARG A 66 22.08 16.69 31.69
N LEU A 67 20.90 16.30 31.15
CA LEU A 67 20.08 17.16 30.34
C LEU A 67 19.35 18.18 31.19
N GLU A 68 19.10 19.36 30.66
CA GLU A 68 18.34 20.43 31.28
C GLU A 68 16.93 20.51 30.70
N ARG A 69 15.93 20.79 31.55
CA ARG A 69 14.59 21.08 31.08
C ARG A 69 14.56 22.44 30.38
N THR A 70 14.02 22.48 29.17
CA THR A 70 13.88 23.71 28.38
C THR A 70 12.56 24.45 28.62
N GLY A 71 11.63 23.82 29.36
CA GLY A 71 10.32 24.37 29.71
C GLY A 71 9.63 23.50 30.76
N PRO A 72 8.38 23.84 31.16
CA PRO A 72 7.62 23.08 32.15
C PRO A 72 7.13 21.73 31.60
N ASP A 73 7.10 21.55 30.29
CA ASP A 73 6.36 20.51 29.55
C ASP A 73 7.17 19.23 29.39
N GLY A 74 8.38 19.15 29.97
CA GLY A 74 9.16 17.93 30.04
C GLY A 74 9.99 17.63 28.81
N ILE A 75 10.33 18.63 28.02
CA ILE A 75 11.37 18.51 27.00
C ILE A 75 12.72 18.77 27.63
N TRP A 76 13.66 17.84 27.40
CA TRP A 76 15.01 17.86 27.94
C TRP A 76 16.03 18.04 26.84
N PHE A 77 17.06 18.85 27.07
CA PHE A 77 18.08 19.19 26.07
C PHE A 77 19.48 19.19 26.67
N LEU A 78 20.47 18.76 25.88
CA LEU A 78 21.89 18.81 26.20
C LEU A 78 22.68 19.09 24.93
N SER A 79 23.65 20.02 25.00
CA SER A 79 24.63 20.23 23.93
C SER A 79 26.01 19.81 24.42
N VAL A 80 26.61 18.83 23.74
CA VAL A 80 27.96 18.30 24.04
C VAL A 80 28.94 18.86 22.99
N ASN A 81 30.09 19.35 23.46
CA ASN A 81 31.12 19.84 22.54
C ASN A 81 31.76 18.68 21.76
N GLY A 82 31.93 18.86 20.46
CA GLY A 82 32.55 17.90 19.55
C GLY A 82 31.54 17.16 18.68
N ASN A 83 32.10 16.46 17.70
CA ASN A 83 31.38 15.55 16.82
C ASN A 83 31.44 14.16 17.45
N LEU A 84 30.28 13.61 17.83
CA LEU A 84 30.15 12.27 18.42
C LEU A 84 29.60 11.27 17.42
N GLU A 85 29.75 11.49 16.11
CA GLU A 85 29.27 10.55 15.09
C GLU A 85 29.85 9.15 15.29
N GLY A 86 29.00 8.13 15.20
CA GLY A 86 29.36 6.72 15.40
C GLY A 86 29.36 6.26 16.85
N GLU A 87 29.32 7.17 17.81
CA GLU A 87 29.24 6.81 19.24
C GLU A 87 27.86 6.22 19.58
N LEU A 88 27.86 5.25 20.49
CA LEU A 88 26.65 4.64 21.02
C LEU A 88 26.11 5.48 22.19
N TYR A 89 24.78 5.57 22.28
CA TYR A 89 24.15 6.29 23.39
C TYR A 89 22.81 5.74 23.80
N LYS A 90 22.43 6.07 25.06
CA LYS A 90 21.09 5.89 25.64
C LYS A 90 20.79 7.03 26.59
N TYR A 91 19.49 7.22 26.87
CA TYR A 91 19.07 8.06 28.00
C TYR A 91 18.94 7.21 29.27
N GLU A 92 19.59 7.64 30.35
CA GLU A 92 19.32 7.15 31.71
C GLU A 92 18.23 8.04 32.31
N ILE A 93 17.06 7.47 32.53
CA ILE A 93 15.90 8.18 33.08
C ILE A 93 15.72 7.82 34.54
N THR A 94 15.57 8.82 35.40
CA THR A 94 15.23 8.67 36.83
C THR A 94 13.78 9.10 37.01
N THR A 95 12.94 8.21 37.54
CA THR A 95 11.52 8.46 37.85
C THR A 95 11.36 9.21 39.19
N ARG A 96 10.13 9.66 39.46
CA ARG A 96 9.77 10.28 40.74
C ARG A 96 9.97 9.35 41.96
N ASP A 97 9.83 8.04 41.74
CA ASP A 97 10.00 7.01 42.77
C ASP A 97 11.47 6.60 42.95
N GLY A 98 12.37 7.23 42.20
CA GLY A 98 13.82 7.00 42.26
C GLY A 98 14.30 5.78 41.46
N GLU A 99 13.45 5.13 40.70
CA GLU A 99 13.87 4.07 39.76
C GLU A 99 14.72 4.66 38.63
N ARG A 100 15.73 3.89 38.20
CA ARG A 100 16.60 4.26 37.07
C ARG A 100 16.59 3.18 36.01
N PHE A 101 16.47 3.56 34.76
CA PHE A 101 16.54 2.65 33.64
C PHE A 101 17.08 3.34 32.37
N LEU A 102 17.57 2.50 31.45
CA LEU A 102 18.13 2.96 30.20
C LEU A 102 17.09 2.82 29.07
N LYS A 103 16.90 3.89 28.34
CA LYS A 103 16.01 3.94 27.15
C LYS A 103 16.78 4.25 25.87
N THR A 104 16.42 3.58 24.81
CA THR A 104 16.84 3.97 23.46
C THR A 104 16.11 5.27 23.10
N ASP A 105 16.77 6.14 22.37
CA ASP A 105 16.17 7.39 21.90
C ASP A 105 15.01 7.10 20.96
N PRO A 106 13.79 7.60 21.20
CA PRO A 106 12.65 7.44 20.31
C PRO A 106 12.85 7.98 18.89
N TYR A 107 13.75 8.96 18.75
CA TYR A 107 14.11 9.61 17.49
C TYR A 107 15.50 9.20 16.96
N ALA A 108 16.07 8.10 17.46
CA ALA A 108 17.34 7.60 16.92
C ALA A 108 17.21 7.26 15.45
N PHE A 109 18.11 7.79 14.62
CA PHE A 109 18.14 7.53 13.17
C PHE A 109 18.81 6.21 12.80
N TYR A 110 19.63 5.70 13.71
CA TYR A 110 20.34 4.44 13.56
C TYR A 110 20.53 3.77 14.92
N THR A 111 20.50 2.44 14.95
CA THR A 111 20.65 1.66 16.17
C THR A 111 21.65 0.53 15.99
N GLU A 112 22.14 0.00 17.10
CA GLU A 112 22.95 -1.21 17.07
C GLU A 112 22.16 -2.38 16.50
N LYS A 113 22.89 -3.30 15.86
CA LYS A 113 22.33 -4.58 15.40
C LYS A 113 21.92 -5.42 16.62
N ARG A 114 20.69 -5.95 16.57
CA ARG A 114 20.15 -6.83 17.63
C ARG A 114 21.12 -7.97 18.02
N PRO A 115 21.16 -8.43 19.26
CA PRO A 115 20.25 -8.10 20.37
C PRO A 115 20.61 -6.81 21.14
N ARG A 116 21.59 -6.05 20.68
CA ARG A 116 21.96 -4.76 21.27
C ARG A 116 20.90 -3.71 20.94
N THR A 117 20.82 -2.66 21.76
CA THR A 117 19.69 -1.73 21.77
C THR A 117 20.06 -0.26 21.92
N ALA A 118 21.35 0.11 21.79
CA ALA A 118 21.72 1.52 21.85
C ALA A 118 21.44 2.24 20.52
N GLY A 119 21.11 3.52 20.59
CA GLY A 119 21.16 4.41 19.45
C GLY A 119 22.62 4.64 19.02
N ILE A 120 22.83 4.86 17.74
CA ILE A 120 24.10 5.28 17.16
C ILE A 120 23.91 6.71 16.69
N ILE A 121 24.78 7.62 17.10
CA ILE A 121 24.77 9.01 16.63
C ILE A 121 25.15 8.99 15.14
N TYR A 122 24.26 9.46 14.28
CA TYR A 122 24.41 9.32 12.84
C TYR A 122 23.94 10.58 12.10
N SER A 123 24.78 11.12 11.22
CA SER A 123 24.43 12.22 10.34
C SER A 123 23.69 11.70 9.09
N LEU A 124 22.54 12.28 8.76
CA LEU A 124 21.78 11.97 7.55
C LEU A 124 22.08 12.94 6.39
N ASN A 125 22.91 13.99 6.64
CA ASN A 125 23.00 15.16 5.76
C ASN A 125 23.92 15.01 4.54
N ASP A 126 24.78 13.98 4.49
CA ASP A 126 25.85 13.90 3.49
C ASP A 126 25.51 12.99 2.30
N TYR A 127 24.30 12.44 2.23
CA TYR A 127 23.85 11.66 1.09
C TYR A 127 23.52 12.59 -0.10
N LYS A 128 23.98 12.21 -1.29
CA LYS A 128 23.71 12.91 -2.55
C LYS A 128 22.72 12.10 -3.37
N TRP A 129 21.52 12.62 -3.49
CA TRP A 129 20.45 12.02 -4.29
C TRP A 129 20.70 12.19 -5.81
N HIS A 130 20.23 11.23 -6.60
CA HIS A 130 20.31 11.24 -8.07
C HIS A 130 18.93 10.95 -8.69
N ASP A 131 17.86 11.20 -7.96
CA ASP A 131 16.47 10.89 -8.28
C ASP A 131 15.64 12.10 -8.76
N GLU A 132 16.27 13.23 -9.05
CA GLU A 132 15.59 14.46 -9.49
C GLU A 132 14.65 14.23 -10.67
N SER A 133 15.04 13.39 -11.64
CA SER A 133 14.19 13.05 -12.78
C SER A 133 12.93 12.29 -12.39
N TRP A 134 13.01 11.39 -11.41
CA TRP A 134 11.87 10.67 -10.86
C TRP A 134 10.88 11.63 -10.19
N LEU A 135 11.36 12.51 -9.32
CA LEU A 135 10.53 13.50 -8.61
C LEU A 135 9.79 14.41 -9.59
N LEU A 136 10.50 14.92 -10.63
CA LEU A 136 9.90 15.74 -11.66
C LEU A 136 8.86 15.01 -12.53
N GLU A 137 9.04 13.70 -12.76
CA GLU A 137 8.06 12.89 -13.47
C GLU A 137 6.85 12.61 -12.59
N LYS A 138 7.05 12.34 -11.30
CA LYS A 138 6.00 12.12 -10.31
C LYS A 138 5.04 13.31 -10.22
N GLU A 139 5.56 14.53 -10.21
CA GLU A 139 4.76 15.78 -10.19
C GLU A 139 3.84 15.94 -11.42
N LYS A 140 4.21 15.35 -12.56
CA LYS A 140 3.43 15.45 -13.81
C LYS A 140 2.36 14.39 -13.96
N LYS A 141 2.48 13.30 -13.23
CA LYS A 141 1.58 12.13 -13.33
C LYS A 141 0.28 12.39 -12.60
N ARG A 142 -0.79 11.84 -13.16
CA ARG A 142 -2.09 11.77 -12.49
C ARG A 142 -2.19 10.42 -11.80
N LEU A 143 -2.02 10.39 -10.50
CA LEU A 143 -1.91 9.19 -9.68
C LEU A 143 -2.92 8.08 -10.05
N TYR A 144 -4.18 8.42 -10.22
CA TYR A 144 -5.25 7.45 -10.51
C TYR A 144 -5.23 6.91 -11.94
N ASP A 145 -4.64 7.65 -12.88
CA ASP A 145 -4.61 7.31 -14.31
C ASP A 145 -3.43 6.42 -14.70
N GLU A 146 -2.48 6.24 -13.79
CA GLU A 146 -1.25 5.49 -14.04
C GLU A 146 -1.40 3.99 -13.74
N PRO A 147 -0.68 3.12 -14.45
CA PRO A 147 -0.64 1.71 -14.11
C PRO A 147 0.08 1.50 -12.78
N MET A 148 -0.52 0.73 -11.89
CA MET A 148 0.10 0.36 -10.62
C MET A 148 -0.01 -1.15 -10.42
N PHE A 149 1.15 -1.81 -10.39
CA PHE A 149 1.31 -3.21 -10.06
C PHE A 149 2.46 -3.31 -9.05
N ILE A 150 2.13 -3.57 -7.81
CA ILE A 150 3.03 -3.49 -6.65
C ILE A 150 3.66 -4.86 -6.40
N TYR A 151 4.97 -4.88 -6.14
CA TYR A 151 5.72 -6.02 -5.64
C TYR A 151 5.95 -5.86 -4.14
N GLU A 152 5.18 -6.56 -3.33
CA GLU A 152 5.36 -6.58 -1.88
C GLU A 152 6.55 -7.49 -1.52
N VAL A 153 7.46 -7.02 -0.69
CA VAL A 153 8.71 -7.75 -0.40
C VAL A 153 9.12 -7.68 1.06
N HIS A 154 9.48 -8.82 1.63
CA HIS A 154 10.25 -8.93 2.87
C HIS A 154 11.74 -9.07 2.53
N LEU A 155 12.53 -8.03 2.78
CA LEU A 155 13.94 -7.97 2.36
C LEU A 155 14.79 -9.10 2.91
N GLY A 156 14.50 -9.57 4.13
CA GLY A 156 15.26 -10.60 4.83
C GLY A 156 15.08 -12.02 4.27
N THR A 157 14.01 -12.26 3.49
CA THR A 157 13.70 -13.59 2.94
C THR A 157 13.53 -13.61 1.42
N TRP A 158 13.72 -12.48 0.75
CA TRP A 158 13.76 -12.48 -0.71
C TRP A 158 14.95 -13.28 -1.22
N ARG A 159 16.14 -13.02 -0.69
CA ARG A 159 17.36 -13.79 -0.95
C ARG A 159 18.28 -13.74 0.27
N LYS A 160 19.05 -14.82 0.50
CA LYS A 160 20.06 -14.92 1.56
C LYS A 160 21.43 -15.28 0.96
N LYS A 161 22.50 -14.94 1.68
CA LYS A 161 23.86 -15.35 1.36
C LYS A 161 24.03 -16.85 1.64
N GLU A 162 25.05 -17.47 1.05
CA GLU A 162 25.34 -18.89 1.24
C GLU A 162 25.58 -19.28 2.72
N ASN A 163 26.07 -18.34 3.53
CA ASN A 163 26.27 -18.52 4.96
C ASN A 163 24.99 -18.28 5.80
N GLY A 164 23.85 -17.97 5.13
CA GLY A 164 22.56 -17.68 5.76
C GLY A 164 22.36 -16.22 6.19
N ASP A 165 23.35 -15.35 6.04
CA ASP A 165 23.22 -13.92 6.34
C ASP A 165 22.26 -13.21 5.37
N PHE A 166 21.75 -12.07 5.80
CA PHE A 166 20.95 -11.19 4.97
C PHE A 166 21.78 -10.49 3.90
N TYR A 167 21.15 -10.20 2.77
CA TYR A 167 21.68 -9.22 1.83
C TYR A 167 21.63 -7.83 2.45
N SER A 168 22.66 -7.01 2.19
CA SER A 168 22.64 -5.59 2.54
C SER A 168 21.74 -4.79 1.60
N TYR A 169 21.37 -3.57 2.01
CA TYR A 169 20.60 -2.64 1.14
C TYR A 169 21.28 -2.44 -0.21
N LYS A 170 22.62 -2.35 -0.25
CA LYS A 170 23.38 -2.23 -1.50
C LYS A 170 23.28 -3.48 -2.37
N GLU A 171 23.48 -4.66 -1.78
CA GLU A 171 23.35 -5.93 -2.51
C GLU A 171 21.91 -6.14 -3.03
N LEU A 172 20.90 -5.71 -2.25
CA LEU A 172 19.52 -5.71 -2.68
C LEU A 172 19.26 -4.71 -3.82
N ALA A 173 19.88 -3.52 -3.76
CA ALA A 173 19.77 -2.56 -4.85
C ALA A 173 20.33 -3.13 -6.17
N GLU A 174 21.42 -3.88 -6.12
CA GLU A 174 22.05 -4.50 -7.28
C GLU A 174 21.32 -5.74 -7.82
N THR A 175 20.50 -6.40 -6.99
CA THR A 175 19.90 -7.71 -7.35
C THR A 175 18.37 -7.65 -7.42
N LEU A 176 17.70 -7.10 -6.41
CA LEU A 176 16.24 -7.03 -6.32
C LEU A 176 15.68 -6.02 -7.33
N ILE A 177 16.25 -4.83 -7.40
CA ILE A 177 15.72 -3.75 -8.24
C ILE A 177 15.71 -4.13 -9.72
N PRO A 178 16.81 -4.61 -10.33
CA PRO A 178 16.79 -5.08 -11.70
C PRO A 178 15.80 -6.22 -11.94
N TYR A 179 15.68 -7.14 -10.98
CA TYR A 179 14.73 -8.26 -11.06
C TYR A 179 13.28 -7.76 -11.11
N VAL A 180 12.87 -6.92 -10.15
CA VAL A 180 11.50 -6.37 -10.08
C VAL A 180 11.16 -5.57 -11.34
N LYS A 181 12.12 -4.77 -11.82
CA LYS A 181 11.99 -4.02 -13.07
C LYS A 181 11.80 -4.93 -14.28
N GLU A 182 12.59 -5.99 -14.36
CA GLU A 182 12.52 -6.97 -15.44
C GLU A 182 11.18 -7.73 -15.41
N GLN A 183 10.67 -8.09 -14.24
CA GLN A 183 9.35 -8.71 -14.11
C GLN A 183 8.21 -7.77 -14.54
N GLY A 184 8.42 -6.46 -14.54
CA GLY A 184 7.48 -5.49 -15.06
C GLY A 184 6.66 -4.75 -14.00
N PHE A 185 6.93 -4.92 -12.73
CA PHE A 185 6.29 -4.17 -11.65
C PHE A 185 6.59 -2.68 -11.72
N THR A 186 5.77 -1.87 -11.08
CA THR A 186 5.85 -0.41 -11.08
C THR A 186 6.33 0.17 -9.75
N HIS A 187 6.06 -0.54 -8.66
CA HIS A 187 6.40 -0.16 -7.29
C HIS A 187 6.94 -1.36 -6.52
N ILE A 188 7.77 -1.07 -5.53
CA ILE A 188 8.15 -2.02 -4.48
C ILE A 188 7.48 -1.56 -3.19
N GLU A 189 6.71 -2.44 -2.54
CA GLU A 189 6.20 -2.24 -1.19
C GLU A 189 7.05 -3.06 -0.23
N ILE A 190 7.76 -2.38 0.66
CA ILE A 190 8.67 -3.01 1.60
C ILE A 190 7.91 -3.26 2.90
N MET A 191 7.80 -4.53 3.32
CA MET A 191 7.30 -4.89 4.65
C MET A 191 8.09 -4.13 5.73
N PRO A 192 7.55 -3.94 6.96
CA PRO A 192 8.06 -2.93 7.88
C PRO A 192 9.58 -2.95 8.05
N ILE A 193 10.21 -1.81 7.70
CA ILE A 193 11.68 -1.63 7.68
C ILE A 193 12.19 -0.87 8.92
N THR A 194 11.30 -0.39 9.77
CA THR A 194 11.62 0.25 11.04
C THR A 194 12.34 -0.74 11.97
N GLU A 195 13.22 -0.24 12.85
CA GLU A 195 13.99 -1.12 13.74
C GLU A 195 13.07 -1.88 14.69
N HIS A 196 13.33 -3.18 14.84
CA HIS A 196 12.54 -4.10 15.64
C HIS A 196 13.42 -5.21 16.23
N PRO A 197 13.09 -5.75 17.43
CA PRO A 197 13.95 -6.71 18.14
C PRO A 197 13.82 -8.14 17.59
N PHE A 198 12.63 -8.51 17.09
CA PHE A 198 12.28 -9.90 16.77
C PHE A 198 12.08 -10.10 15.26
N ASP A 199 12.93 -10.93 14.62
CA ASP A 199 12.91 -11.16 13.17
C ASP A 199 11.57 -11.72 12.66
N LEU A 200 10.97 -12.62 13.45
CA LEU A 200 9.71 -13.27 13.05
C LEU A 200 8.46 -12.41 13.31
N SER A 201 8.64 -11.17 13.75
CA SER A 201 7.57 -10.17 13.69
C SER A 201 7.47 -9.52 12.32
N TRP A 202 8.39 -9.86 11.39
CA TRP A 202 8.49 -9.27 10.05
C TRP A 202 8.57 -7.74 10.03
N GLY A 203 8.93 -7.15 11.19
CA GLY A 203 9.00 -5.70 11.43
C GLY A 203 7.76 -5.08 12.08
N TYR A 204 6.64 -5.79 12.21
CA TYR A 204 5.41 -5.24 12.81
C TYR A 204 5.51 -4.97 14.32
N GLN A 205 6.53 -5.48 15.00
CA GLN A 205 6.82 -5.16 16.41
C GLN A 205 7.91 -4.10 16.52
N THR A 206 7.63 -2.89 16.09
CA THR A 206 8.56 -1.77 15.99
C THR A 206 9.02 -1.27 17.39
N THR A 207 10.32 -0.96 17.51
CA THR A 207 10.92 -0.26 18.67
C THR A 207 11.57 1.07 18.28
N GLY A 208 12.03 1.22 17.04
CA GLY A 208 12.70 2.43 16.54
C GLY A 208 12.03 3.00 15.29
N TYR A 209 11.10 3.92 15.47
CA TYR A 209 10.27 4.48 14.39
C TYR A 209 11.07 5.31 13.38
N TYR A 210 12.14 5.99 13.82
CA TYR A 210 12.98 6.85 12.99
C TYR A 210 14.25 6.15 12.50
N ALA A 211 14.48 4.89 12.92
CA ALA A 211 15.62 4.09 12.49
C ALA A 211 15.21 3.08 11.43
N VAL A 212 15.85 3.15 10.27
CA VAL A 212 15.84 2.01 9.34
C VAL A 212 16.59 0.84 9.99
N THR A 213 16.06 -0.38 9.89
CA THR A 213 16.66 -1.53 10.58
C THR A 213 18.13 -1.75 10.19
N SER A 214 18.98 -1.90 11.19
CA SER A 214 20.42 -2.14 11.04
C SER A 214 20.77 -3.54 10.48
N ARG A 215 19.77 -4.41 10.30
CA ARG A 215 19.94 -5.77 9.74
C ARG A 215 20.59 -5.77 8.36
N TYR A 216 20.25 -4.78 7.56
CA TYR A 216 20.62 -4.73 6.14
C TYR A 216 21.65 -3.64 5.82
N GLY A 217 22.07 -2.82 6.81
CA GLY A 217 23.06 -1.78 6.59
C GLY A 217 22.79 -0.48 7.36
N THR A 218 23.33 0.61 6.84
CA THR A 218 23.23 1.95 7.41
C THR A 218 22.05 2.73 6.80
N PRO A 219 21.67 3.87 7.43
CA PRO A 219 20.71 4.79 6.82
C PRO A 219 21.08 5.25 5.40
N HIS A 220 22.34 5.58 5.13
CA HIS A 220 22.80 5.94 3.80
C HIS A 220 22.73 4.77 2.80
N ASP A 221 22.88 3.53 3.25
CA ASP A 221 22.73 2.37 2.37
C ASP A 221 21.25 2.20 1.96
N PHE A 222 20.30 2.53 2.85
CA PHE A 222 18.89 2.53 2.49
C PHE A 222 18.51 3.70 1.57
N MET A 223 19.07 4.90 1.80
CA MET A 223 18.93 6.01 0.83
C MET A 223 19.43 5.60 -0.56
N TYR A 224 20.58 4.91 -0.63
CA TYR A 224 21.10 4.38 -1.89
C TYR A 224 20.11 3.38 -2.54
N PHE A 225 19.49 2.51 -1.74
CA PHE A 225 18.48 1.58 -2.25
C PHE A 225 17.30 2.32 -2.88
N VAL A 226 16.74 3.32 -2.20
CA VAL A 226 15.62 4.11 -2.72
C VAL A 226 16.01 4.89 -3.97
N ASP A 227 17.17 5.55 -3.95
CA ASP A 227 17.73 6.29 -5.09
C ASP A 227 17.87 5.38 -6.34
N CYS A 228 18.36 4.15 -6.14
CA CYS A 228 18.44 3.14 -7.22
C CYS A 228 17.04 2.74 -7.72
N CYS A 229 16.03 2.58 -6.84
CA CYS A 229 14.66 2.31 -7.28
C CYS A 229 14.16 3.41 -8.22
N HIS A 230 14.32 4.67 -7.83
CA HIS A 230 13.89 5.83 -8.62
C HIS A 230 14.62 5.91 -9.97
N GLN A 231 15.94 5.70 -10.00
CA GLN A 231 16.71 5.65 -11.24
C GLN A 231 16.24 4.54 -12.19
N HIS A 232 15.66 3.46 -11.66
CA HIS A 232 15.06 2.38 -12.46
C HIS A 232 13.57 2.63 -12.77
N GLY A 233 12.99 3.75 -12.34
CA GLY A 233 11.58 4.08 -12.54
C GLY A 233 10.64 3.19 -11.74
N LEU A 234 11.03 2.83 -10.51
CA LEU A 234 10.23 2.08 -9.53
C LEU A 234 9.94 2.98 -8.34
N GLY A 235 8.66 3.13 -7.98
CA GLY A 235 8.26 3.78 -6.74
C GLY A 235 8.51 2.88 -5.53
N VAL A 236 8.69 3.50 -4.36
CA VAL A 236 8.94 2.81 -3.08
C VAL A 236 7.83 3.14 -2.08
N ILE A 237 7.14 2.11 -1.63
CA ILE A 237 6.09 2.20 -0.61
C ILE A 237 6.61 1.52 0.66
N LEU A 238 6.41 2.14 1.82
CA LEU A 238 6.70 1.51 3.11
C LEU A 238 5.43 0.98 3.75
N ASP A 239 5.50 -0.25 4.22
CA ASP A 239 4.53 -0.76 5.17
C ASP A 239 4.83 -0.16 6.55
N TRP A 240 3.89 0.64 7.08
CA TRP A 240 4.08 1.46 8.26
C TRP A 240 3.02 1.16 9.34
N VAL A 241 3.49 1.00 10.58
CA VAL A 241 2.72 0.50 11.72
C VAL A 241 2.45 1.61 12.75
N PRO A 242 1.51 2.54 12.54
CA PRO A 242 1.24 3.63 13.47
C PRO A 242 0.31 3.26 14.62
N GLY A 243 -0.28 2.07 14.61
CA GLY A 243 -1.31 1.68 15.59
C GLY A 243 -0.74 1.21 16.92
N HIS A 244 0.39 0.53 16.91
CA HIS A 244 0.94 -0.14 18.07
C HIS A 244 2.47 -0.28 18.00
N PHE A 245 3.09 -0.58 19.12
CA PHE A 245 4.54 -0.77 19.24
C PHE A 245 4.91 -1.89 20.22
N CYS A 246 6.16 -2.36 20.12
CA CYS A 246 6.69 -3.42 20.98
C CYS A 246 6.86 -2.98 22.42
N LYS A 247 6.56 -3.86 23.38
CA LYS A 247 6.65 -3.57 24.82
C LYS A 247 8.04 -3.81 25.44
N ASP A 248 9.08 -3.97 24.63
CA ASP A 248 10.45 -4.13 25.11
C ASP A 248 10.89 -2.96 25.99
N ALA A 249 11.49 -3.28 27.13
CA ALA A 249 11.80 -2.32 28.19
C ALA A 249 12.73 -1.17 27.74
N HIS A 250 13.55 -1.39 26.72
CA HIS A 250 14.44 -0.36 26.16
C HIS A 250 13.74 0.62 25.22
N GLY A 251 12.56 0.26 24.68
CA GLY A 251 11.80 1.04 23.71
C GLY A 251 10.83 2.05 24.34
N LEU A 252 9.71 2.28 23.64
CA LEU A 252 8.74 3.32 24.00
C LEU A 252 7.90 2.99 25.23
N SER A 253 7.69 1.69 25.53
CA SER A 253 6.82 1.29 26.64
C SER A 253 7.30 1.84 27.98
N LYS A 254 6.42 2.53 28.70
CA LYS A 254 6.72 3.23 29.94
C LYS A 254 7.99 4.08 29.85
N PHE A 255 8.08 4.90 28.81
CA PHE A 255 9.33 5.56 28.44
C PHE A 255 9.97 6.38 29.56
N ASP A 256 9.19 7.14 30.31
CA ASP A 256 9.66 7.95 31.46
C ASP A 256 9.17 7.39 32.81
N GLY A 257 8.85 6.09 32.87
CA GLY A 257 8.26 5.42 34.01
C GLY A 257 6.73 5.46 34.04
N SER A 258 6.13 6.25 33.16
CA SER A 258 4.68 6.33 32.98
C SER A 258 4.27 5.80 31.58
N PHE A 259 2.98 5.61 31.37
CA PHE A 259 2.41 5.31 30.05
C PHE A 259 2.44 6.57 29.16
N LEU A 260 3.63 6.90 28.62
CA LEU A 260 3.87 8.15 27.91
C LEU A 260 3.30 8.14 26.50
N TYR A 261 3.61 7.11 25.71
CA TYR A 261 3.18 6.96 24.31
C TYR A 261 1.91 6.13 24.18
N GLU A 262 1.67 5.23 25.14
CA GLU A 262 0.54 4.31 25.17
C GLU A 262 -0.59 4.81 26.07
N TYR A 263 -1.80 4.22 25.89
CA TYR A 263 -2.94 4.51 26.76
C TYR A 263 -2.67 4.12 28.20
N GLU A 264 -3.16 4.92 29.15
CA GLU A 264 -3.05 4.62 30.58
C GLU A 264 -3.92 3.43 30.96
N HIS A 265 -5.13 3.38 30.41
CA HIS A 265 -6.09 2.33 30.71
C HIS A 265 -5.71 1.02 30.00
N GLU A 266 -5.65 -0.09 30.73
CA GLU A 266 -5.17 -1.39 30.23
C GLU A 266 -5.94 -1.88 28.98
N TRP A 267 -7.29 -1.81 29.00
CA TRP A 267 -8.11 -2.27 27.87
C TRP A 267 -7.86 -1.50 26.57
N ASP A 268 -7.45 -0.27 26.65
CA ASP A 268 -7.15 0.57 25.50
C ASP A 268 -5.69 0.39 25.07
N ARG A 269 -4.81 0.14 26.04
CA ARG A 269 -3.36 -0.04 25.84
C ARG A 269 -2.99 -1.39 25.24
N GLU A 270 -3.51 -2.49 25.81
CA GLU A 270 -3.06 -3.82 25.45
C GLU A 270 -3.64 -4.29 24.11
N ASN A 271 -2.77 -4.64 23.19
CA ASN A 271 -3.16 -5.42 22.01
C ASN A 271 -2.88 -6.90 22.33
N TYR A 272 -3.88 -7.60 22.81
CA TYR A 272 -3.76 -9.00 23.21
C TYR A 272 -3.49 -9.96 22.06
N VAL A 273 -3.88 -9.60 20.85
CA VAL A 273 -3.69 -10.44 19.65
C VAL A 273 -2.21 -10.50 19.27
N TRP A 274 -1.52 -9.36 19.30
CA TRP A 274 -0.12 -9.23 18.88
C TRP A 274 0.87 -9.09 20.02
N GLY A 275 0.39 -8.98 21.26
CA GLY A 275 1.24 -8.80 22.44
C GLY A 275 1.93 -7.44 22.52
N THR A 276 1.44 -6.43 21.82
CA THR A 276 1.99 -5.07 21.70
C THR A 276 1.19 -4.07 22.53
N ALA A 277 1.65 -2.82 22.59
CA ALA A 277 0.93 -1.71 23.20
C ALA A 277 0.40 -0.75 22.12
N ASN A 278 -0.85 -0.33 22.26
CA ASN A 278 -1.46 0.65 21.35
C ASN A 278 -1.01 2.07 21.72
N PHE A 279 -0.72 2.89 20.70
CA PHE A 279 -0.46 4.31 20.88
C PHE A 279 -1.70 5.04 21.42
N ASP A 280 -1.48 5.96 22.37
CA ASP A 280 -2.53 6.86 22.86
C ASP A 280 -2.79 8.00 21.87
N LEU A 281 -3.70 7.76 20.94
CA LEU A 281 -4.09 8.72 19.91
C LEU A 281 -4.93 9.89 20.44
N ALA A 282 -5.27 9.91 21.73
CA ALA A 282 -5.85 11.10 22.36
C ALA A 282 -4.77 12.14 22.74
N LYS A 283 -3.49 11.73 22.84
CA LYS A 283 -2.36 12.62 23.12
C LYS A 283 -1.88 13.35 21.86
N ARG A 284 -1.83 14.64 21.94
CA ARG A 284 -1.38 15.50 20.82
C ARG A 284 0.11 15.31 20.51
N GLU A 285 0.93 15.06 21.52
CA GLU A 285 2.35 14.79 21.37
C GLU A 285 2.61 13.50 20.58
N VAL A 286 1.74 12.49 20.73
CA VAL A 286 1.78 11.26 19.94
C VAL A 286 1.43 11.56 18.49
N HIS A 287 0.50 12.48 18.21
CA HIS A 287 0.25 12.96 16.84
C HIS A 287 1.50 13.64 16.27
N SER A 288 2.18 14.52 17.03
CA SER A 288 3.43 15.14 16.60
C SER A 288 4.48 14.08 16.29
N PHE A 289 4.64 13.06 17.14
CA PHE A 289 5.59 11.98 16.96
C PHE A 289 5.32 11.17 15.69
N LEU A 290 4.09 10.68 15.51
CA LEU A 290 3.74 9.80 14.40
C LEU A 290 3.65 10.53 13.06
N ILE A 291 3.03 11.71 13.00
CA ILE A 291 2.94 12.48 11.76
C ILE A 291 4.32 12.96 11.31
N SER A 292 5.14 13.44 12.27
CA SER A 292 6.53 13.77 11.99
C SER A 292 7.32 12.57 11.48
N ASN A 293 7.03 11.35 11.98
CA ASN A 293 7.67 10.14 11.49
C ASN A 293 7.29 9.84 10.03
N ALA A 294 6.01 9.97 9.66
CA ALA A 294 5.62 9.82 8.26
C ALA A 294 6.34 10.83 7.36
N LEU A 295 6.35 12.11 7.74
CA LEU A 295 7.07 13.14 6.96
C LEU A 295 8.58 12.92 6.92
N PHE A 296 9.18 12.36 7.98
CA PHE A 296 10.60 11.98 7.98
C PHE A 296 10.93 10.96 6.88
N TRP A 297 10.11 9.95 6.68
CA TRP A 297 10.34 8.95 5.63
C TRP A 297 10.18 9.57 4.23
N LEU A 298 9.27 10.52 4.05
CA LEU A 298 9.10 11.25 2.78
C LEU A 298 10.26 12.21 2.51
N ASP A 299 10.62 13.04 3.51
CA ASP A 299 11.59 14.13 3.39
C ASP A 299 13.03 13.63 3.32
N VAL A 300 13.37 12.62 4.13
CA VAL A 300 14.75 12.17 4.32
C VAL A 300 15.08 10.97 3.42
N TYR A 301 14.14 10.07 3.21
CA TYR A 301 14.36 8.85 2.43
C TYR A 301 13.66 8.87 1.07
N HIS A 302 12.98 9.94 0.71
CA HIS A 302 12.29 10.13 -0.57
C HIS A 302 11.35 8.98 -0.95
N ILE A 303 10.74 8.29 0.02
CA ILE A 303 9.76 7.24 -0.31
C ILE A 303 8.51 7.83 -0.98
N ASP A 304 7.81 7.03 -1.77
CA ASP A 304 6.65 7.50 -2.55
C ASP A 304 5.32 7.31 -1.84
N GLY A 305 5.30 6.58 -0.75
CA GLY A 305 4.06 6.39 0.01
C GLY A 305 4.12 5.34 1.09
N PHE A 306 2.95 5.11 1.69
CA PHE A 306 2.76 4.18 2.80
C PHE A 306 1.58 3.25 2.57
N ARG A 307 1.75 2.01 2.96
CA ARG A 307 0.66 1.12 3.34
C ARG A 307 0.51 1.22 4.85
N ILE A 308 -0.64 1.67 5.33
CA ILE A 308 -0.92 1.81 6.76
C ILE A 308 -1.49 0.50 7.27
N ASP A 309 -0.72 -0.12 8.15
CA ASP A 309 -1.05 -1.39 8.79
C ASP A 309 -2.27 -1.28 9.70
N ALA A 310 -3.16 -2.27 9.62
CA ALA A 310 -4.26 -2.50 10.54
C ALA A 310 -5.11 -1.26 10.84
N VAL A 311 -5.53 -0.52 9.82
CA VAL A 311 -6.37 0.69 9.97
C VAL A 311 -7.65 0.40 10.76
N ALA A 312 -8.21 -0.80 10.65
CA ALA A 312 -9.33 -1.25 11.46
C ALA A 312 -9.10 -1.07 12.97
N ASN A 313 -7.86 -1.36 13.46
CA ASN A 313 -7.50 -1.23 14.87
C ASN A 313 -7.26 0.22 15.32
N LEU A 314 -7.11 1.15 14.37
CA LEU A 314 -7.10 2.59 14.63
C LEU A 314 -8.53 3.15 14.67
N LEU A 315 -9.40 2.65 13.79
CA LEU A 315 -10.80 3.09 13.67
C LEU A 315 -11.68 2.59 14.82
N TYR A 316 -11.41 1.39 15.32
CA TYR A 316 -12.22 0.75 16.35
C TYR A 316 -11.36 0.33 17.54
N TRP A 317 -11.94 0.38 18.73
CA TRP A 317 -11.29 -0.08 19.95
C TRP A 317 -11.11 -1.61 19.92
N PRO A 318 -9.89 -2.16 19.91
CA PRO A 318 -9.70 -3.60 19.67
C PRO A 318 -10.23 -4.51 20.77
N ASN A 319 -10.35 -4.02 22.01
CA ASN A 319 -10.77 -4.81 23.17
C ASN A 319 -12.13 -4.39 23.73
N ARG A 320 -12.87 -3.54 23.05
CA ARG A 320 -14.22 -3.12 23.46
C ARG A 320 -15.29 -3.85 22.65
N HIS A 321 -16.54 -3.77 23.11
CA HIS A 321 -17.66 -4.40 22.41
C HIS A 321 -17.72 -4.01 20.93
N GLU A 322 -18.21 -4.95 20.10
CA GLU A 322 -18.21 -4.91 18.65
C GLU A 322 -18.36 -3.52 18.05
N ASN A 323 -17.40 -3.12 17.26
CA ASN A 323 -17.40 -1.89 16.45
C ASN A 323 -17.55 -0.57 17.23
N GLN A 324 -17.06 -0.51 18.47
CA GLN A 324 -17.01 0.79 19.14
C GLN A 324 -15.95 1.67 18.49
N LEU A 325 -16.40 2.74 17.81
CA LEU A 325 -15.55 3.69 17.10
C LEU A 325 -14.55 4.37 18.04
N ASN A 326 -13.30 4.42 17.64
CA ASN A 326 -12.24 5.22 18.25
C ASN A 326 -12.17 6.59 17.56
N SER A 327 -12.84 7.59 18.09
CA SER A 327 -12.86 8.94 17.50
C SER A 327 -11.48 9.58 17.43
N PHE A 328 -10.56 9.23 18.36
CA PHE A 328 -9.19 9.74 18.35
C PHE A 328 -8.39 9.15 17.18
N GLY A 329 -8.60 7.86 16.88
CA GLY A 329 -7.99 7.22 15.71
C GLY A 329 -8.49 7.81 14.39
N VAL A 330 -9.80 8.06 14.29
CA VAL A 330 -10.38 8.74 13.12
C VAL A 330 -9.79 10.15 12.93
N GLU A 331 -9.69 10.93 14.01
CA GLU A 331 -9.08 12.27 13.99
C GLU A 331 -7.60 12.20 13.57
N PHE A 332 -6.85 11.26 14.14
CA PHE A 332 -5.45 11.04 13.81
C PHE A 332 -5.26 10.72 12.32
N LEU A 333 -6.02 9.77 11.76
CA LEU A 333 -5.92 9.36 10.35
C LEU A 333 -6.23 10.51 9.40
N LYS A 334 -7.26 11.29 9.68
CA LYS A 334 -7.58 12.50 8.90
C LYS A 334 -6.44 13.50 8.92
N LYS A 335 -5.92 13.80 10.09
CA LYS A 335 -4.82 14.75 10.29
C LYS A 335 -3.51 14.26 9.64
N LEU A 336 -3.23 12.95 9.71
CA LEU A 336 -2.10 12.33 9.05
C LEU A 336 -2.18 12.53 7.53
N ASN A 337 -3.31 12.16 6.92
CA ASN A 337 -3.51 12.27 5.48
C ASN A 337 -3.44 13.74 5.01
N GLU A 338 -4.08 14.66 5.74
CA GLU A 338 -4.00 16.09 5.42
C GLU A 338 -2.55 16.62 5.51
N ALA A 339 -1.79 16.22 6.52
CA ALA A 339 -0.39 16.65 6.68
C ALA A 339 0.50 16.09 5.56
N VAL A 340 0.33 14.82 5.21
CA VAL A 340 1.09 14.16 4.13
C VAL A 340 0.78 14.81 2.78
N PHE A 341 -0.49 15.00 2.42
CA PHE A 341 -0.86 15.63 1.13
C PHE A 341 -0.56 17.13 1.07
N HIS A 342 -0.46 17.80 2.21
CA HIS A 342 0.06 19.15 2.24
C HIS A 342 1.56 19.21 1.94
N TYR A 343 2.32 18.17 2.33
CA TYR A 343 3.74 18.03 2.04
C TYR A 343 3.99 17.65 0.58
N ASP A 344 3.31 16.58 0.09
CA ASP A 344 3.37 16.12 -1.31
C ASP A 344 2.03 15.48 -1.71
N GLU A 345 1.28 16.14 -2.60
CA GLU A 345 -0.03 15.70 -3.08
C GLU A 345 0.01 14.39 -3.90
N ASN A 346 1.20 13.99 -4.37
CA ASN A 346 1.41 12.76 -5.13
C ASN A 346 1.87 11.58 -4.28
N THR A 347 1.89 11.71 -2.96
CA THR A 347 2.20 10.61 -2.05
C THR A 347 1.10 9.56 -2.08
N LEU A 348 1.48 8.28 -2.05
CA LEU A 348 0.54 7.16 -1.93
C LEU A 348 0.20 6.90 -0.46
N MET A 349 -1.08 7.03 -0.09
CA MET A 349 -1.60 6.68 1.23
C MET A 349 -2.60 5.54 1.08
N ILE A 350 -2.20 4.33 1.47
CA ILE A 350 -2.93 3.09 1.24
C ILE A 350 -3.40 2.53 2.58
N ALA A 351 -4.70 2.33 2.75
CA ALA A 351 -5.26 1.74 3.96
C ALA A 351 -5.37 0.21 3.84
N GLU A 352 -4.78 -0.52 4.78
CA GLU A 352 -5.16 -1.90 5.02
C GLU A 352 -6.34 -1.90 6.00
N ASP A 353 -7.54 -2.06 5.47
CA ASP A 353 -8.77 -2.04 6.24
C ASP A 353 -9.79 -3.04 5.69
N SER A 354 -10.19 -3.98 6.55
CA SER A 354 -11.18 -5.02 6.25
C SER A 354 -12.60 -4.66 6.68
N THR A 355 -12.81 -3.47 7.25
CA THR A 355 -14.10 -3.05 7.78
C THR A 355 -15.00 -2.40 6.71
N ASP A 356 -16.24 -2.21 7.05
CA ASP A 356 -17.24 -1.46 6.28
C ASP A 356 -17.24 0.05 6.58
N PHE A 357 -16.18 0.57 7.23
CA PHE A 357 -16.04 2.00 7.47
C PHE A 357 -16.15 2.77 6.16
N PRO A 358 -17.07 3.74 6.05
CA PRO A 358 -17.35 4.40 4.77
C PRO A 358 -16.33 5.49 4.43
N LEU A 359 -16.18 5.78 3.13
CA LEU A 359 -15.44 6.94 2.63
C LEU A 359 -13.96 6.95 3.04
N VAL A 360 -13.33 5.77 3.16
CA VAL A 360 -11.91 5.64 3.50
C VAL A 360 -11.04 6.40 2.49
N THR A 361 -11.37 6.27 1.19
CA THR A 361 -10.61 6.90 0.10
C THR A 361 -11.20 8.23 -0.39
N SER A 362 -12.19 8.76 0.31
CA SER A 362 -12.73 10.09 0.02
C SER A 362 -11.94 11.19 0.75
N PRO A 363 -11.79 12.39 0.17
CA PRO A 363 -11.12 13.50 0.82
C PRO A 363 -11.72 13.88 2.17
N VAL A 364 -10.89 14.37 3.10
CA VAL A 364 -11.32 14.75 4.45
C VAL A 364 -12.40 15.83 4.42
N TYR A 365 -12.30 16.82 3.53
CA TYR A 365 -13.30 17.88 3.37
C TYR A 365 -14.66 17.37 2.85
N CYS A 366 -14.71 16.15 2.27
CA CYS A 366 -15.93 15.45 1.90
C CYS A 366 -16.45 14.52 3.01
N GLY A 367 -15.80 14.50 4.19
CA GLY A 367 -16.16 13.66 5.32
C GLY A 367 -15.40 12.32 5.38
N GLY A 368 -14.55 12.03 4.41
CA GLY A 368 -13.75 10.81 4.35
C GLY A 368 -12.53 10.82 5.27
N LEU A 369 -11.74 9.73 5.22
CA LEU A 369 -10.47 9.61 5.94
C LEU A 369 -9.29 10.22 5.19
N GLY A 370 -9.39 10.41 3.86
CA GLY A 370 -8.38 11.05 3.03
C GLY A 370 -7.34 10.12 2.42
N PHE A 371 -7.45 8.80 2.51
CA PHE A 371 -6.55 7.89 1.80
C PHE A 371 -6.73 7.98 0.28
N ASN A 372 -5.68 7.62 -0.50
CA ASN A 372 -5.84 7.45 -1.95
C ASN A 372 -6.44 6.10 -2.28
N TYR A 373 -6.01 5.04 -1.58
CA TYR A 373 -6.39 3.67 -1.86
C TYR A 373 -6.71 2.90 -0.58
N LYS A 374 -7.49 1.83 -0.77
CA LYS A 374 -7.80 0.82 0.25
C LYS A 374 -7.57 -0.57 -0.35
N TRP A 375 -7.01 -1.51 0.42
CA TRP A 375 -6.97 -2.91 0.02
C TRP A 375 -8.37 -3.49 -0.07
N ASN A 376 -8.67 -4.22 -1.15
CA ASN A 376 -9.95 -4.91 -1.33
C ASN A 376 -9.87 -6.33 -0.74
N MET A 377 -9.95 -6.42 0.58
CA MET A 377 -9.90 -7.69 1.31
C MET A 377 -11.12 -8.58 0.98
N GLY A 378 -12.29 -7.99 0.72
CA GLY A 378 -13.50 -8.71 0.33
C GLY A 378 -13.33 -9.43 -1.00
N TRP A 379 -12.84 -8.73 -2.04
CA TRP A 379 -12.51 -9.34 -3.33
C TRP A 379 -11.51 -10.47 -3.19
N MET A 380 -10.46 -10.25 -2.42
CA MET A 380 -9.40 -11.23 -2.20
C MET A 380 -9.95 -12.51 -1.57
N ASN A 381 -10.73 -12.39 -0.48
CA ASN A 381 -11.33 -13.54 0.21
C ASN A 381 -12.29 -14.31 -0.69
N ASP A 382 -13.21 -13.61 -1.38
CA ASP A 382 -14.19 -14.23 -2.27
C ASP A 382 -13.53 -14.99 -3.42
N VAL A 383 -12.56 -14.37 -4.08
CA VAL A 383 -11.87 -14.98 -5.23
C VAL A 383 -11.04 -16.18 -4.79
N LEU A 384 -10.30 -16.09 -3.69
CA LEU A 384 -9.52 -17.24 -3.20
C LEU A 384 -10.42 -18.39 -2.75
N THR A 385 -11.52 -18.11 -2.05
CA THR A 385 -12.53 -19.10 -1.70
C THR A 385 -13.07 -19.81 -2.95
N TYR A 386 -13.41 -19.05 -3.99
CA TYR A 386 -13.87 -19.60 -5.25
C TYR A 386 -12.84 -20.50 -5.93
N MET A 387 -11.58 -20.09 -5.93
CA MET A 387 -10.49 -20.83 -6.58
C MET A 387 -10.15 -22.13 -5.87
N GLU A 388 -10.40 -22.24 -4.57
CA GLU A 388 -10.22 -23.47 -3.78
C GLU A 388 -11.33 -24.51 -4.00
N LEU A 389 -12.49 -24.11 -4.54
CA LEU A 389 -13.61 -25.01 -4.80
C LEU A 389 -13.28 -26.07 -5.86
N GLY A 390 -13.82 -27.27 -5.66
CA GLY A 390 -13.87 -28.31 -6.70
C GLY A 390 -14.58 -27.79 -7.97
N PHE A 391 -14.17 -28.29 -9.14
CA PHE A 391 -14.61 -27.71 -10.42
C PHE A 391 -16.13 -27.71 -10.60
N GLU A 392 -16.82 -28.76 -10.14
CA GLU A 392 -18.27 -28.86 -10.23
C GLU A 392 -19.00 -27.89 -9.30
N GLU A 393 -18.42 -27.58 -8.14
CA GLU A 393 -19.02 -26.70 -7.14
C GLU A 393 -19.02 -25.22 -7.61
N ARG A 394 -18.09 -24.83 -8.47
CA ARG A 394 -17.94 -23.45 -8.96
C ARG A 394 -19.21 -22.89 -9.57
N SER A 395 -20.03 -23.72 -10.20
CA SER A 395 -21.32 -23.31 -10.74
C SER A 395 -22.29 -22.78 -9.68
N HIS A 396 -22.24 -23.34 -8.47
CA HIS A 396 -23.11 -22.94 -7.34
C HIS A 396 -22.62 -21.68 -6.63
N TYR A 397 -21.32 -21.43 -6.69
CA TYR A 397 -20.67 -20.28 -6.04
C TYR A 397 -20.21 -19.20 -7.03
N HIS A 398 -20.80 -19.16 -8.20
CA HIS A 398 -20.48 -18.22 -9.28
C HIS A 398 -20.47 -16.75 -8.84
N SER A 399 -21.33 -16.38 -7.89
CA SER A 399 -21.41 -15.03 -7.35
C SER A 399 -20.13 -14.56 -6.64
N LEU A 400 -19.28 -15.44 -6.12
CA LEU A 400 -18.03 -15.04 -5.47
C LEU A 400 -17.08 -14.29 -6.42
N ILE A 401 -17.13 -14.57 -7.73
CA ILE A 401 -16.33 -13.85 -8.72
C ILE A 401 -16.96 -12.49 -9.10
N SER A 402 -18.30 -12.41 -9.09
CA SER A 402 -19.00 -11.22 -9.58
C SER A 402 -19.43 -10.23 -8.49
N PHE A 403 -19.51 -10.67 -7.25
CA PHE A 403 -20.04 -9.86 -6.13
C PHE A 403 -19.24 -8.58 -5.90
N SER A 404 -17.92 -8.65 -6.00
CA SER A 404 -17.04 -7.50 -5.79
C SER A 404 -17.34 -6.32 -6.72
N LEU A 405 -17.89 -6.59 -7.91
CA LEU A 405 -18.26 -5.54 -8.89
C LEU A 405 -19.46 -4.68 -8.43
N ILE A 406 -20.20 -5.11 -7.42
CA ILE A 406 -21.29 -4.34 -6.84
C ILE A 406 -20.74 -3.13 -6.07
N TYR A 407 -19.57 -3.28 -5.46
CA TYR A 407 -18.93 -2.24 -4.65
C TYR A 407 -17.56 -1.78 -5.18
N ALA A 408 -17.08 -2.33 -6.31
CA ALA A 408 -15.74 -2.05 -6.86
C ALA A 408 -15.42 -0.56 -7.07
N PHE A 409 -16.43 0.29 -7.12
CA PHE A 409 -16.32 1.74 -7.34
C PHE A 409 -16.79 2.57 -6.14
N SER A 410 -17.02 1.94 -4.97
CA SER A 410 -17.35 2.66 -3.72
C SER A 410 -16.13 3.30 -3.08
N GLU A 411 -14.95 2.72 -3.32
CA GLU A 411 -13.64 3.18 -2.87
C GLU A 411 -12.62 3.01 -4.01
N ASN A 412 -11.45 3.61 -3.87
CA ASN A 412 -10.33 3.38 -4.78
C ASN A 412 -9.55 2.15 -4.29
N PHE A 413 -9.75 1.00 -4.94
CA PHE A 413 -9.21 -0.25 -4.45
C PHE A 413 -7.85 -0.63 -5.06
N ILE A 414 -7.02 -1.28 -4.21
CA ILE A 414 -5.93 -2.15 -4.62
C ILE A 414 -6.37 -3.60 -4.36
N LEU A 415 -6.16 -4.48 -5.32
CA LEU A 415 -6.44 -5.90 -5.22
C LEU A 415 -5.20 -6.61 -4.67
N PRO A 416 -5.17 -7.05 -3.40
CA PRO A 416 -3.99 -7.65 -2.82
C PRO A 416 -4.02 -9.17 -2.92
N PHE A 417 -2.91 -9.78 -3.32
CA PHE A 417 -2.49 -11.09 -2.87
C PHE A 417 -1.20 -10.90 -2.10
N SER A 418 -1.35 -10.55 -0.82
CA SER A 418 -0.28 -10.14 0.08
C SER A 418 0.40 -11.31 0.78
N HIS A 419 1.40 -11.00 1.61
CA HIS A 419 2.08 -11.98 2.46
C HIS A 419 1.12 -12.76 3.36
N ASP A 420 0.06 -12.11 3.87
CA ASP A 420 -0.91 -12.74 4.77
C ASP A 420 -1.66 -13.90 4.15
N GLU A 421 -1.80 -13.94 2.82
CA GLU A 421 -2.57 -14.98 2.12
C GLU A 421 -1.77 -16.25 1.86
N VAL A 422 -0.46 -16.22 2.10
CA VAL A 422 0.45 -17.30 1.71
C VAL A 422 1.35 -17.78 2.86
N VAL A 423 0.91 -17.61 4.11
CA VAL A 423 1.67 -17.94 5.32
C VAL A 423 0.76 -18.60 6.36
N HIS A 424 1.33 -19.22 7.37
CA HIS A 424 0.65 -19.78 8.56
C HIS A 424 -0.48 -20.79 8.24
N GLY A 425 -0.19 -21.73 7.34
CA GLY A 425 -1.12 -22.81 6.97
C GLY A 425 -2.17 -22.42 5.95
N LYS A 426 -2.08 -21.23 5.37
CA LYS A 426 -2.99 -20.76 4.32
C LYS A 426 -2.66 -21.30 2.93
N LYS A 427 -1.55 -22.04 2.75
CA LYS A 427 -0.99 -22.54 1.48
C LYS A 427 -0.49 -21.43 0.56
N SER A 428 0.31 -21.76 -0.44
CA SER A 428 0.64 -20.85 -1.55
C SER A 428 -0.55 -20.65 -2.48
N LEU A 429 -0.53 -19.61 -3.33
CA LEU A 429 -1.59 -19.42 -4.33
C LEU A 429 -1.72 -20.62 -5.27
N LEU A 430 -0.59 -21.22 -5.69
CA LEU A 430 -0.61 -22.40 -6.54
C LEU A 430 -1.23 -23.63 -5.83
N ASP A 431 -0.90 -23.85 -4.55
CA ASP A 431 -1.37 -25.02 -3.81
C ASP A 431 -2.84 -24.92 -3.39
N LYS A 432 -3.40 -23.72 -3.34
CA LYS A 432 -4.85 -23.50 -3.17
C LYS A 432 -5.67 -24.09 -4.33
N MET A 433 -5.10 -24.16 -5.54
CA MET A 433 -5.82 -24.63 -6.73
C MET A 433 -6.07 -26.14 -6.68
N PRO A 434 -7.31 -26.62 -6.93
CA PRO A 434 -7.60 -28.05 -7.07
C PRO A 434 -7.08 -28.61 -8.39
N GLY A 435 -7.02 -29.94 -8.49
CA GLY A 435 -6.65 -30.66 -9.69
C GLY A 435 -5.19 -31.11 -9.73
N ASP A 436 -4.77 -31.58 -10.91
CA ASP A 436 -3.42 -32.07 -11.17
C ASP A 436 -2.40 -30.92 -11.33
N TYR A 437 -1.14 -31.28 -11.54
CA TYR A 437 -0.03 -30.34 -11.67
C TYR A 437 -0.26 -29.30 -12.77
N TRP A 438 -0.68 -29.71 -13.98
CA TRP A 438 -0.95 -28.80 -15.08
C TRP A 438 -2.17 -27.90 -14.79
N GLN A 439 -3.23 -28.48 -14.25
CA GLN A 439 -4.47 -27.75 -13.90
C GLN A 439 -4.23 -26.65 -12.86
N LYS A 440 -3.36 -26.90 -11.85
CA LYS A 440 -2.97 -25.89 -10.86
C LYS A 440 -2.32 -24.67 -11.54
N PHE A 441 -1.36 -24.89 -12.45
CA PHE A 441 -0.72 -23.81 -13.19
C PHE A 441 -1.68 -23.10 -14.14
N ALA A 442 -2.56 -23.80 -14.81
CA ALA A 442 -3.58 -23.19 -15.68
C ALA A 442 -4.51 -22.26 -14.89
N GLN A 443 -4.95 -22.70 -13.70
CA GLN A 443 -5.79 -21.89 -12.81
C GLN A 443 -5.04 -20.71 -12.21
N LEU A 444 -3.77 -20.84 -11.88
CA LEU A 444 -2.97 -19.72 -11.39
C LEU A 444 -2.78 -18.66 -12.48
N ARG A 445 -2.52 -19.05 -13.75
CA ARG A 445 -2.50 -18.12 -14.87
C ARG A 445 -3.85 -17.40 -15.06
N LEU A 446 -4.94 -18.15 -14.97
CA LEU A 446 -6.30 -17.59 -15.04
C LEU A 446 -6.53 -16.58 -13.91
N LEU A 447 -6.17 -16.93 -12.66
CA LEU A 447 -6.35 -16.06 -11.49
C LEU A 447 -5.62 -14.73 -11.66
N ILE A 448 -4.33 -14.77 -11.98
CA ILE A 448 -3.51 -13.55 -12.11
C ILE A 448 -3.95 -12.73 -13.33
N GLY A 449 -4.34 -13.39 -14.42
CA GLY A 449 -4.93 -12.70 -15.58
C GLY A 449 -6.29 -12.09 -15.27
N TYR A 450 -7.17 -12.76 -14.53
CA TYR A 450 -8.42 -12.18 -14.07
C TYR A 450 -8.18 -10.96 -13.17
N MET A 451 -7.28 -11.07 -12.19
CA MET A 451 -6.88 -9.97 -11.31
C MET A 451 -6.39 -8.75 -12.12
N ALA A 452 -5.53 -8.96 -13.12
CA ALA A 452 -5.00 -7.85 -13.93
C ALA A 452 -6.11 -7.12 -14.73
N ALA A 453 -7.18 -7.82 -15.10
CA ALA A 453 -8.31 -7.24 -15.83
C ALA A 453 -9.43 -6.69 -14.93
N HIS A 454 -9.50 -7.09 -13.66
CA HIS A 454 -10.52 -6.59 -12.73
C HIS A 454 -10.23 -5.11 -12.38
N PRO A 455 -11.25 -4.24 -12.19
CA PRO A 455 -11.05 -2.87 -11.71
C PRO A 455 -10.28 -2.81 -10.40
N GLY A 456 -9.40 -1.83 -10.26
CA GLY A 456 -8.52 -1.61 -9.11
C GLY A 456 -7.04 -1.76 -9.46
N LYS A 457 -6.13 -1.20 -8.65
CA LYS A 457 -4.68 -1.41 -8.77
C LYS A 457 -4.32 -2.81 -8.23
N LYS A 458 -3.09 -3.25 -8.37
CA LYS A 458 -2.69 -4.66 -8.13
C LYS A 458 -1.52 -4.74 -7.17
N LEU A 459 -1.53 -5.77 -6.32
CA LEU A 459 -0.40 -6.12 -5.45
C LEU A 459 -0.19 -7.63 -5.46
N LEU A 460 1.06 -8.05 -5.65
CA LEU A 460 1.49 -9.43 -5.48
C LEU A 460 2.65 -9.51 -4.49
N PHE A 461 2.56 -10.47 -3.58
CA PHE A 461 3.67 -10.80 -2.70
C PHE A 461 4.80 -11.49 -3.47
N MET A 462 6.04 -11.18 -3.07
CA MET A 462 7.27 -11.76 -3.62
C MET A 462 7.20 -13.29 -3.75
N GLY A 463 7.73 -13.82 -4.83
CA GLY A 463 7.76 -15.26 -5.09
C GLY A 463 6.49 -15.80 -5.76
N THR A 464 5.39 -15.05 -5.81
CA THR A 464 4.18 -15.46 -6.55
C THR A 464 4.51 -15.78 -8.01
N GLU A 465 5.43 -15.02 -8.62
CA GLU A 465 5.89 -15.19 -10.00
C GLU A 465 6.71 -16.48 -10.21
N LEU A 466 7.20 -17.10 -9.14
CA LEU A 466 7.87 -18.40 -9.17
C LEU A 466 6.88 -19.57 -9.03
N ALA A 467 5.62 -19.28 -8.69
CA ALA A 467 4.56 -20.25 -8.46
C ALA A 467 4.94 -21.39 -7.48
N PRO A 468 5.40 -21.08 -6.25
CA PRO A 468 5.82 -22.12 -5.30
C PRO A 468 4.63 -22.96 -4.84
N PHE A 469 4.89 -24.24 -4.53
CA PHE A 469 3.91 -25.10 -3.85
C PHE A 469 3.86 -24.85 -2.35
N SER A 470 5.02 -24.57 -1.73
CA SER A 470 5.07 -24.20 -0.31
C SER A 470 4.58 -22.77 -0.10
N GLU A 471 3.89 -22.56 1.02
CA GLU A 471 3.63 -21.22 1.51
C GLU A 471 4.94 -20.47 1.83
N TRP A 472 4.87 -19.16 2.06
CA TRP A 472 6.03 -18.36 2.40
C TRP A 472 6.75 -18.89 3.64
N LYS A 473 8.05 -19.15 3.48
CA LYS A 473 8.95 -19.58 4.54
C LYS A 473 9.63 -18.35 5.13
N ASP A 474 9.10 -17.84 6.21
CA ASP A 474 9.53 -16.60 6.86
C ASP A 474 10.95 -16.63 7.47
N ARG A 475 11.64 -17.78 7.39
CA ARG A 475 13.03 -17.97 7.84
C ARG A 475 14.01 -18.27 6.71
N GLU A 476 13.50 -18.56 5.53
CA GLU A 476 14.28 -18.99 4.37
C GLU A 476 14.20 -17.96 3.24
N GLN A 477 15.05 -18.08 2.25
CA GLN A 477 14.89 -17.32 1.01
C GLN A 477 13.82 -17.95 0.13
N LEU A 478 13.38 -17.20 -0.90
CA LEU A 478 12.49 -17.73 -1.93
C LEU A 478 13.08 -18.96 -2.61
N ASP A 479 12.22 -19.85 -3.07
CA ASP A 479 12.58 -21.10 -3.76
C ASP A 479 13.08 -20.82 -5.20
N TRP A 480 14.16 -20.05 -5.35
CA TRP A 480 14.73 -19.61 -6.65
C TRP A 480 15.01 -20.74 -7.62
N HIS A 481 15.29 -21.95 -7.12
CA HIS A 481 15.52 -23.14 -7.93
C HIS A 481 14.31 -23.54 -8.78
N LEU A 482 13.10 -23.09 -8.43
CA LEU A 482 11.87 -23.39 -9.17
C LEU A 482 11.91 -22.89 -10.60
N SER A 483 12.61 -21.79 -10.88
CA SER A 483 12.78 -21.25 -12.23
C SER A 483 13.46 -22.22 -13.21
N GLN A 484 14.09 -23.29 -12.71
CA GLN A 484 14.71 -24.34 -13.54
C GLN A 484 13.68 -25.36 -14.06
N TYR A 485 12.48 -25.40 -13.50
CA TYR A 485 11.42 -26.34 -13.92
C TYR A 485 10.50 -25.68 -14.95
N GLU A 486 10.13 -26.43 -15.97
CA GLU A 486 9.46 -25.93 -17.16
C GLU A 486 8.19 -25.09 -16.88
N LEU A 487 7.24 -25.63 -16.10
CA LEU A 487 5.98 -24.90 -15.85
C LEU A 487 6.18 -23.67 -14.97
N HIS A 488 7.12 -23.68 -14.04
CA HIS A 488 7.47 -22.53 -13.22
C HIS A 488 8.12 -21.42 -14.08
N ALA A 489 9.09 -21.77 -14.94
CA ALA A 489 9.70 -20.84 -15.88
C ALA A 489 8.67 -20.23 -16.87
N LYS A 490 7.76 -21.08 -17.39
CA LYS A 490 6.67 -20.65 -18.27
C LYS A 490 5.65 -19.75 -17.56
N PHE A 491 5.36 -20.03 -16.28
CA PHE A 491 4.50 -19.16 -15.48
C PHE A 491 5.18 -17.80 -15.23
N GLN A 492 6.46 -17.78 -14.92
CA GLN A 492 7.22 -16.52 -14.77
C GLN A 492 7.21 -15.71 -16.08
N HIS A 493 7.34 -16.38 -17.22
CA HIS A 493 7.22 -15.75 -18.53
C HIS A 493 5.80 -15.18 -18.77
N PHE A 494 4.74 -15.92 -18.38
CA PHE A 494 3.36 -15.43 -18.43
C PHE A 494 3.18 -14.18 -17.57
N SER A 495 3.64 -14.21 -16.32
CA SER A 495 3.56 -13.08 -15.39
C SER A 495 4.22 -11.83 -15.97
N LYS A 496 5.46 -11.96 -16.45
CA LYS A 496 6.21 -10.86 -17.09
C LYS A 496 5.49 -10.30 -18.32
N THR A 497 4.94 -11.16 -19.16
CA THR A 497 4.19 -10.78 -20.36
C THR A 497 2.90 -10.04 -19.98
N LEU A 498 2.16 -10.54 -19.00
CA LEU A 498 0.94 -9.94 -18.49
C LEU A 498 1.19 -8.55 -17.89
N LEU A 499 2.23 -8.39 -17.07
CA LEU A 499 2.58 -7.10 -16.47
C LEU A 499 3.02 -6.06 -17.52
N SER A 500 3.74 -6.52 -18.55
CA SER A 500 4.08 -5.66 -19.70
C SER A 500 2.84 -5.22 -20.46
N LEU A 501 1.90 -6.13 -20.70
CA LEU A 501 0.62 -5.85 -21.33
C LEU A 501 -0.24 -4.89 -20.50
N TYR A 502 -0.32 -5.12 -19.19
CA TYR A 502 -1.06 -4.27 -18.26
C TYR A 502 -0.59 -2.81 -18.36
N LYS A 503 0.71 -2.57 -18.36
CA LYS A 503 1.27 -1.20 -18.49
C LYS A 503 1.02 -0.55 -19.85
N LYS A 504 0.81 -1.35 -20.91
CA LYS A 504 0.61 -0.87 -22.27
C LYS A 504 -0.85 -0.58 -22.61
N GLU A 505 -1.77 -1.37 -22.07
CA GLU A 505 -3.18 -1.32 -22.43
C GLU A 505 -3.97 -0.46 -21.41
N THR A 506 -4.16 0.80 -21.75
CA THR A 506 -4.84 1.82 -20.92
C THR A 506 -6.23 1.42 -20.41
N PRO A 507 -7.05 0.61 -21.13
CA PRO A 507 -8.31 0.11 -20.59
C PRO A 507 -8.17 -0.70 -19.30
N LEU A 508 -7.00 -1.27 -19.00
CA LEU A 508 -6.79 -2.09 -17.81
C LEU A 508 -6.58 -1.28 -16.51
N PHE A 509 -6.29 0.05 -16.61
CA PHE A 509 -5.93 0.82 -15.42
C PHE A 509 -6.47 2.26 -15.34
N GLN A 510 -6.78 2.94 -16.46
CA GLN A 510 -7.11 4.38 -16.43
C GLN A 510 -8.44 4.70 -15.73
N LEU A 511 -9.42 3.80 -15.79
CA LEU A 511 -10.73 3.97 -15.19
C LEU A 511 -11.01 2.90 -14.11
N ASP A 512 -10.01 2.53 -13.33
CA ASP A 512 -10.14 1.55 -12.25
C ASP A 512 -11.10 2.00 -11.14
N HIS A 513 -11.23 3.30 -10.95
CA HIS A 513 -12.05 3.94 -9.92
C HIS A 513 -13.42 4.42 -10.44
N SER A 514 -13.78 4.10 -11.68
CA SER A 514 -15.02 4.54 -12.32
C SER A 514 -15.77 3.38 -12.96
N SER A 515 -17.07 3.33 -12.73
CA SER A 515 -17.98 2.36 -13.40
C SER A 515 -18.00 2.51 -14.92
N GLU A 516 -17.57 3.66 -15.47
CA GLU A 516 -17.43 3.88 -16.91
C GLU A 516 -16.37 2.97 -17.54
N GLY A 517 -15.37 2.55 -16.74
CA GLY A 517 -14.27 1.66 -17.15
C GLY A 517 -14.63 0.19 -17.25
N PHE A 518 -15.87 -0.21 -16.89
CA PHE A 518 -16.27 -1.62 -16.81
C PHE A 518 -17.68 -1.84 -17.36
N GLU A 519 -17.86 -2.93 -18.08
CA GLU A 519 -19.20 -3.32 -18.58
C GLU A 519 -19.27 -4.85 -18.70
N TRP A 520 -20.25 -5.48 -18.05
CA TRP A 520 -20.52 -6.91 -18.26
C TRP A 520 -20.99 -7.19 -19.69
N ILE A 521 -20.48 -8.27 -20.28
CA ILE A 521 -21.03 -8.90 -21.47
C ILE A 521 -21.95 -10.03 -21.04
N ASP A 522 -21.44 -10.98 -20.26
CA ASP A 522 -22.21 -12.06 -19.67
C ASP A 522 -21.66 -12.43 -18.29
N VAL A 523 -22.50 -12.24 -17.27
CA VAL A 523 -22.24 -12.56 -15.87
C VAL A 523 -23.11 -13.72 -15.38
N HIS A 524 -24.06 -14.19 -16.21
CA HIS A 524 -25.07 -15.15 -15.80
C HIS A 524 -24.82 -16.59 -16.28
N ASN A 525 -23.65 -16.86 -16.84
CA ASN A 525 -23.32 -18.20 -17.32
C ASN A 525 -22.83 -19.13 -16.19
N TYR A 526 -23.70 -19.36 -15.22
CA TYR A 526 -23.41 -20.18 -14.02
C TYR A 526 -23.03 -21.60 -14.40
N SER A 527 -23.75 -22.21 -15.35
CA SER A 527 -23.56 -23.64 -15.71
C SER A 527 -22.19 -23.94 -16.30
N GLN A 528 -21.60 -22.97 -16.99
CA GLN A 528 -20.28 -23.12 -17.62
C GLN A 528 -19.18 -22.44 -16.81
N SER A 529 -19.50 -21.62 -15.80
CA SER A 529 -18.59 -20.80 -15.04
C SER A 529 -17.69 -19.92 -15.95
N ILE A 530 -18.31 -19.32 -16.97
CA ILE A 530 -17.66 -18.40 -17.90
C ILE A 530 -18.12 -16.98 -17.59
N PHE A 531 -17.17 -16.06 -17.50
CA PHE A 531 -17.42 -14.63 -17.34
C PHE A 531 -16.86 -13.88 -18.53
N SER A 532 -17.61 -12.90 -19.02
CA SER A 532 -17.09 -11.99 -20.05
C SER A 532 -17.49 -10.55 -19.76
N PHE A 533 -16.54 -9.64 -19.96
CA PHE A 533 -16.72 -8.22 -19.69
C PHE A 533 -15.83 -7.36 -20.58
N ILE A 534 -16.11 -6.07 -20.59
CA ILE A 534 -15.35 -5.04 -21.32
C ILE A 534 -14.64 -4.14 -20.31
N ARG A 535 -13.37 -3.87 -20.55
CA ARG A 535 -12.63 -2.77 -19.91
C ARG A 535 -12.52 -1.62 -20.92
N LYS A 536 -12.62 -0.38 -20.42
CA LYS A 536 -12.57 0.84 -21.23
C LYS A 536 -11.61 1.86 -20.64
N ASP A 537 -11.01 2.67 -21.50
CA ASP A 537 -10.25 3.84 -21.10
C ASP A 537 -11.00 5.16 -21.37
N LYS A 538 -10.36 6.28 -21.03
CA LYS A 538 -10.92 7.63 -21.22
C LYS A 538 -11.08 8.03 -22.68
N ASP A 539 -10.33 7.42 -23.59
CA ASP A 539 -10.34 7.71 -25.02
C ASP A 539 -11.32 6.81 -25.79
N GLY A 540 -12.00 5.90 -25.09
CA GLY A 540 -12.97 4.96 -25.68
C GLY A 540 -12.32 3.72 -26.29
N ASN A 541 -11.03 3.47 -26.07
CA ASN A 541 -10.44 2.18 -26.38
C ASN A 541 -11.00 1.12 -25.43
N LEU A 542 -11.09 -0.11 -25.91
CA LEU A 542 -11.65 -1.19 -25.11
C LEU A 542 -10.88 -2.50 -25.26
N LEU A 543 -10.99 -3.32 -24.24
CA LEU A 543 -10.59 -4.72 -24.23
C LEU A 543 -11.78 -5.58 -23.83
N ILE A 544 -11.95 -6.72 -24.50
CA ILE A 544 -12.89 -7.76 -24.11
C ILE A 544 -12.10 -8.82 -23.34
N VAL A 545 -12.56 -9.15 -22.17
CA VAL A 545 -11.97 -10.16 -21.30
C VAL A 545 -12.94 -11.32 -21.16
N ILE A 546 -12.44 -12.54 -21.32
CA ILE A 546 -13.21 -13.77 -21.19
C ILE A 546 -12.45 -14.70 -20.25
N CYS A 547 -13.11 -15.18 -19.20
CA CYS A 547 -12.54 -16.08 -18.20
C CYS A 547 -13.34 -17.39 -18.19
N ASN A 548 -12.68 -18.51 -18.38
CA ASN A 548 -13.24 -19.84 -18.22
C ASN A 548 -12.67 -20.51 -16.99
N PHE A 549 -13.49 -20.72 -15.98
CA PHE A 549 -13.09 -21.37 -14.72
C PHE A 549 -13.30 -22.88 -14.67
N ARG A 550 -13.63 -23.49 -15.83
CA ARG A 550 -13.89 -24.94 -15.95
C ARG A 550 -12.83 -25.63 -16.80
N GLU A 551 -12.81 -26.94 -16.67
CA GLU A 551 -11.91 -27.86 -17.36
C GLU A 551 -12.28 -28.11 -18.84
N PHE A 552 -13.36 -27.54 -19.32
CA PHE A 552 -13.89 -27.78 -20.68
C PHE A 552 -13.38 -26.79 -21.71
N VAL A 553 -13.16 -27.29 -22.93
CA VAL A 553 -12.88 -26.47 -24.12
C VAL A 553 -14.19 -26.19 -24.84
N TYR A 554 -14.38 -24.96 -25.28
CA TYR A 554 -15.53 -24.55 -26.10
C TYR A 554 -15.05 -24.09 -27.48
N GLU A 555 -15.27 -24.91 -28.52
CA GLU A 555 -14.69 -24.71 -29.87
C GLU A 555 -15.36 -23.60 -30.70
N LYS A 556 -16.61 -23.28 -30.46
CA LYS A 556 -17.40 -22.27 -31.21
C LYS A 556 -18.27 -21.44 -30.27
N TYR A 557 -17.62 -20.95 -29.20
CA TYR A 557 -18.32 -20.14 -28.22
C TYR A 557 -18.65 -18.76 -28.80
N LYS A 558 -19.87 -18.28 -28.57
CA LYS A 558 -20.30 -16.96 -29.03
C LYS A 558 -20.19 -15.94 -27.91
N VAL A 559 -19.59 -14.80 -28.21
CA VAL A 559 -19.50 -13.67 -27.29
C VAL A 559 -20.04 -12.42 -28.01
N GLY A 560 -20.96 -11.72 -27.34
CA GLY A 560 -21.47 -10.43 -27.84
C GLY A 560 -20.38 -9.37 -27.81
N VAL A 561 -20.29 -8.58 -28.88
CA VAL A 561 -19.31 -7.51 -29.01
C VAL A 561 -20.00 -6.20 -29.47
N PRO A 562 -19.45 -5.03 -29.01
CA PRO A 562 -20.12 -3.75 -29.25
C PRO A 562 -20.09 -3.26 -30.71
N PHE A 563 -19.14 -3.72 -31.52
CA PHE A 563 -18.91 -3.22 -32.87
C PHE A 563 -18.72 -4.36 -33.88
N LEU A 564 -19.12 -4.11 -35.13
CA LEU A 564 -18.68 -4.91 -36.27
C LEU A 564 -17.21 -4.62 -36.58
N GLY A 565 -16.50 -5.59 -37.16
CA GLY A 565 -15.09 -5.49 -37.51
C GLY A 565 -14.33 -6.73 -37.08
N THR A 566 -13.04 -6.60 -36.84
CA THR A 566 -12.18 -7.69 -36.41
C THR A 566 -11.63 -7.47 -35.00
N TYR A 567 -11.47 -8.56 -34.25
CA TYR A 567 -10.93 -8.59 -32.90
C TYR A 567 -9.73 -9.53 -32.87
N LYS A 568 -8.63 -9.04 -32.30
CA LYS A 568 -7.38 -9.79 -32.16
C LYS A 568 -7.22 -10.27 -30.73
N GLU A 569 -6.86 -11.54 -30.58
CA GLU A 569 -6.42 -12.09 -29.31
C GLU A 569 -5.01 -11.56 -29.00
N ILE A 570 -4.88 -10.78 -27.92
CA ILE A 570 -3.62 -10.16 -27.51
C ILE A 570 -3.02 -10.84 -26.28
N LEU A 571 -3.81 -11.65 -25.58
CA LEU A 571 -3.40 -12.55 -24.52
C LEU A 571 -4.31 -13.77 -24.52
N ASN A 572 -3.69 -14.95 -24.39
CA ASN A 572 -4.38 -16.20 -24.09
C ASN A 572 -3.49 -16.97 -23.11
N SER A 573 -3.98 -17.15 -21.87
CA SER A 573 -3.21 -17.83 -20.84
C SER A 573 -2.97 -19.33 -21.10
N ASP A 574 -3.64 -19.89 -22.11
CA ASP A 574 -3.47 -21.28 -22.56
C ASP A 574 -2.48 -21.43 -23.74
N SER A 575 -1.75 -20.36 -24.11
CA SER A 575 -0.67 -20.46 -25.08
C SER A 575 0.44 -21.43 -24.60
N GLU A 576 1.02 -22.19 -25.55
CA GLU A 576 2.11 -23.15 -25.25
C GLU A 576 3.33 -22.47 -24.61
N GLU A 577 3.61 -21.24 -25.00
CA GLU A 577 4.70 -20.45 -24.42
C GLU A 577 4.56 -20.22 -22.93
N PHE A 578 3.32 -20.23 -22.40
CA PHE A 578 2.98 -20.11 -20.99
C PHE A 578 2.73 -21.45 -20.28
N GLY A 579 2.90 -22.58 -20.99
CA GLY A 579 2.61 -23.93 -20.47
C GLY A 579 1.14 -24.35 -20.59
N GLY A 580 0.39 -23.69 -21.46
CA GLY A 580 -0.97 -24.06 -21.80
C GLY A 580 -1.05 -25.20 -22.82
N SER A 581 -2.26 -25.60 -23.22
CA SER A 581 -2.52 -26.67 -24.19
C SER A 581 -2.45 -26.20 -25.65
N GLY A 582 -2.20 -24.90 -25.91
CA GLY A 582 -2.06 -24.34 -27.24
C GLY A 582 -3.39 -24.06 -27.96
N ARG A 583 -4.49 -24.03 -27.23
CA ARG A 583 -5.81 -23.70 -27.79
C ARG A 583 -5.98 -22.19 -27.96
N VAL A 584 -5.46 -21.62 -29.04
CA VAL A 584 -5.42 -20.17 -29.30
C VAL A 584 -6.16 -19.78 -30.57
N ASN A 585 -6.63 -18.53 -30.64
CA ASN A 585 -7.31 -17.98 -31.82
C ASN A 585 -6.29 -17.24 -32.71
N HIS A 586 -5.56 -17.96 -33.55
CA HIS A 586 -4.45 -17.43 -34.36
C HIS A 586 -4.83 -16.33 -35.37
N ARG A 587 -6.10 -16.30 -35.81
CA ARG A 587 -6.59 -15.35 -36.79
C ARG A 587 -7.48 -14.31 -36.16
N PRO A 588 -7.47 -13.06 -36.63
CA PRO A 588 -8.44 -12.07 -36.19
C PRO A 588 -9.89 -12.61 -36.31
N LEU A 589 -10.65 -12.42 -35.25
CA LEU A 589 -12.02 -12.90 -35.12
C LEU A 589 -12.96 -11.89 -35.80
N SER A 590 -13.64 -12.28 -36.87
CA SER A 590 -14.60 -11.41 -37.57
C SER A 590 -15.93 -11.39 -36.82
N ALA A 591 -16.41 -10.18 -36.48
CA ALA A 591 -17.70 -10.00 -35.85
C ALA A 591 -18.85 -10.17 -36.88
N LYS A 592 -19.85 -10.94 -36.49
CA LYS A 592 -21.07 -11.19 -37.25
C LYS A 592 -22.20 -10.30 -36.73
N LYS A 593 -23.00 -9.73 -37.62
CA LYS A 593 -24.19 -8.94 -37.25
C LYS A 593 -25.25 -9.84 -36.63
N GLY A 594 -25.72 -9.47 -35.43
CA GLY A 594 -26.77 -10.17 -34.71
C GLY A 594 -26.73 -9.86 -33.22
N MET A 595 -27.89 -9.74 -32.60
CA MET A 595 -27.97 -9.48 -31.15
C MET A 595 -27.52 -10.71 -30.36
N TYR A 596 -26.51 -10.54 -29.50
CA TYR A 596 -26.04 -11.57 -28.60
C TYR A 596 -25.50 -10.94 -27.30
N HIS A 597 -25.83 -11.46 -26.15
CA HIS A 597 -25.51 -10.87 -24.82
C HIS A 597 -25.82 -9.36 -24.74
N GLY A 598 -26.94 -8.93 -25.32
CA GLY A 598 -27.32 -7.51 -25.38
C GLY A 598 -26.47 -6.63 -26.32
N LYS A 599 -25.50 -7.21 -27.07
CA LYS A 599 -24.64 -6.48 -28.00
C LYS A 599 -25.14 -6.64 -29.47
N PRO A 600 -24.88 -5.66 -30.36
CA PRO A 600 -25.37 -5.66 -31.74
C PRO A 600 -24.64 -6.61 -32.68
N ALA A 601 -23.52 -7.16 -32.26
CA ALA A 601 -22.70 -8.12 -32.98
C ALA A 601 -22.17 -9.19 -32.07
N TYR A 602 -21.63 -10.27 -32.62
CA TYR A 602 -20.97 -11.34 -31.88
C TYR A 602 -19.77 -11.90 -32.65
N ILE A 603 -18.81 -12.44 -31.90
CA ILE A 603 -17.70 -13.23 -32.43
C ILE A 603 -17.86 -14.70 -32.01
N GLU A 604 -17.32 -15.60 -32.83
CA GLU A 604 -17.19 -17.04 -32.50
C GLU A 604 -15.70 -17.35 -32.28
N LEU A 605 -15.36 -17.98 -31.14
CA LEU A 605 -13.98 -18.25 -30.78
C LEU A 605 -13.84 -19.58 -30.03
N ILE A 606 -12.59 -20.01 -29.92
CA ILE A 606 -12.19 -21.10 -29.03
C ILE A 606 -11.95 -20.51 -27.63
N ILE A 607 -12.57 -21.10 -26.61
CA ILE A 607 -12.27 -20.80 -25.21
C ILE A 607 -11.60 -22.04 -24.59
N PRO A 608 -10.32 -21.94 -24.20
CA PRO A 608 -9.58 -23.03 -23.56
C PRO A 608 -10.06 -23.34 -22.12
N PRO A 609 -9.65 -24.47 -21.56
CA PRO A 609 -9.94 -24.80 -20.16
C PRO A 609 -9.09 -23.94 -19.24
N PHE A 610 -9.65 -23.52 -18.09
CA PHE A 610 -8.94 -22.73 -17.08
C PHE A 610 -8.13 -21.54 -17.64
N ALA A 611 -8.75 -20.75 -18.51
CA ALA A 611 -8.03 -19.72 -19.26
C ALA A 611 -8.70 -18.35 -19.20
N VAL A 612 -7.86 -17.33 -19.31
CA VAL A 612 -8.26 -15.96 -19.54
C VAL A 612 -7.77 -15.49 -20.91
N LEU A 613 -8.66 -14.84 -21.66
CA LEU A 613 -8.38 -14.27 -22.98
C LEU A 613 -8.63 -12.77 -22.97
N TYR A 614 -7.73 -12.00 -23.57
CA TYR A 614 -7.92 -10.58 -23.86
C TYR A 614 -8.00 -10.36 -25.33
N LEU A 615 -9.10 -9.73 -25.79
CA LEU A 615 -9.34 -9.42 -27.18
C LEU A 615 -9.40 -7.89 -27.37
N LYS A 616 -8.69 -7.41 -28.38
CA LYS A 616 -8.66 -5.99 -28.74
C LYS A 616 -9.29 -5.79 -30.13
N PRO A 617 -10.17 -4.80 -30.32
CA PRO A 617 -10.61 -4.42 -31.65
C PRO A 617 -9.43 -3.97 -32.51
N GLU A 618 -9.31 -4.51 -33.73
CA GLU A 618 -8.23 -4.17 -34.65
C GLU A 618 -8.76 -3.28 -35.80
N THR A 619 -9.90 -3.66 -36.40
CA THR A 619 -10.58 -2.86 -37.43
C THR A 619 -12.02 -2.73 -37.00
N LEU A 620 -12.52 -1.50 -36.91
CA LEU A 620 -13.91 -1.21 -36.59
C LEU A 620 -14.60 -0.66 -37.83
N GLU A 621 -15.73 -1.26 -38.21
CA GLU A 621 -16.65 -0.63 -39.18
C GLU A 621 -17.38 0.50 -38.42
N ARG A 622 -16.93 1.76 -38.63
CA ARG A 622 -17.67 2.92 -38.15
C ARG A 622 -18.99 3.00 -38.87
N LYS A 623 -20.12 2.99 -38.17
CA LYS A 623 -21.38 3.47 -38.74
C LYS A 623 -21.10 4.91 -39.19
N GLU A 624 -21.22 5.19 -40.49
CA GLU A 624 -21.45 6.55 -40.95
C GLU A 624 -22.66 7.08 -40.18
N SER A 625 -22.47 8.12 -39.38
CA SER A 625 -23.57 8.83 -38.78
C SER A 625 -24.41 9.39 -39.90
N ILE A 626 -25.60 8.82 -40.09
CA ILE A 626 -26.65 9.43 -40.91
C ILE A 626 -27.17 10.62 -40.08
N ASP A 627 -26.37 11.66 -40.00
CA ASP A 627 -26.85 13.00 -39.68
C ASP A 627 -27.10 13.72 -40.99
N GLY A 628 -28.37 13.63 -41.38
CA GLY A 628 -28.90 14.35 -42.52
C GLY A 628 -28.57 15.82 -42.40
N LYS A 629 -27.84 16.33 -43.39
CA LYS A 629 -27.70 17.73 -43.71
C LYS A 629 -29.05 18.42 -43.69
N ARG A 630 -29.46 19.04 -42.60
CA ARG A 630 -30.33 20.19 -42.62
C ARG A 630 -29.45 21.43 -42.67
N LYS A 631 -29.24 21.91 -43.91
CA LYS A 631 -28.84 23.30 -44.15
C LYS A 631 -29.96 24.20 -43.64
N MET A 632 -29.72 24.83 -42.51
CA MET A 632 -30.48 26.02 -42.11
C MET A 632 -29.64 27.25 -42.40
N CYS A 633 -30.09 28.03 -43.39
CA CYS A 633 -29.59 29.37 -43.64
C CYS A 633 -29.73 30.22 -42.38
N CYS A 634 -28.65 30.72 -41.84
CA CYS A 634 -28.66 31.83 -40.91
C CYS A 634 -28.38 33.11 -41.67
N SER A 635 -29.42 33.94 -41.81
CA SER A 635 -29.30 35.35 -42.10
C SER A 635 -28.83 36.09 -40.84
N SER A 636 -27.86 36.94 -41.02
CA SER A 636 -27.31 37.87 -40.06
C SER A 636 -28.34 38.89 -39.54
N ALA A 637 -28.40 39.10 -38.23
CA ALA A 637 -28.84 40.37 -37.65
C ALA A 637 -28.10 40.66 -36.33
N SER A 638 -27.44 41.77 -36.32
CA SER A 638 -26.80 42.42 -35.19
C SER A 638 -27.83 43.03 -34.22
N GLY A 639 -27.53 43.09 -32.90
CA GLY A 639 -28.29 43.94 -31.98
C GLY A 639 -28.05 43.69 -30.48
N ARG A 640 -27.22 44.50 -29.91
CA ARG A 640 -27.13 45.15 -28.60
C ARG A 640 -28.00 44.67 -27.41
N SER A 641 -27.29 44.45 -26.29
CA SER A 641 -27.42 44.95 -24.89
C SER A 641 -28.76 44.83 -24.16
N GLY A 642 -28.69 44.35 -22.90
CA GLY A 642 -29.66 44.67 -21.85
C GLY A 642 -29.55 43.74 -20.62
N ASP A 643 -28.97 44.29 -19.59
CA ASP A 643 -29.06 43.82 -18.19
C ASP A 643 -30.52 43.60 -17.76
N GLN A 644 -30.77 42.56 -17.02
CA GLN A 644 -31.69 42.64 -15.85
C GLN A 644 -31.57 41.43 -14.92
N ALA A 645 -31.31 41.78 -13.67
CA ALA A 645 -31.39 40.92 -12.49
C ALA A 645 -32.87 40.59 -12.18
N VAL A 646 -33.15 39.37 -11.78
CA VAL A 646 -34.40 39.02 -11.08
C VAL A 646 -34.12 38.17 -9.82
N ARG A 647 -34.73 38.65 -8.77
CA ARG A 647 -34.69 38.25 -7.36
C ARG A 647 -35.27 36.85 -7.12
N VAL A 648 -34.72 36.24 -6.09
CA VAL A 648 -35.24 35.09 -5.34
C VAL A 648 -36.52 35.51 -4.60
N ASP A 649 -37.54 34.65 -4.61
CA ASP A 649 -38.61 34.68 -3.61
C ASP A 649 -38.81 33.30 -2.98
N GLN A 650 -38.81 33.30 -1.64
CA GLN A 650 -39.07 32.15 -0.78
C GLN A 650 -40.57 32.03 -0.53
N THR A 651 -41.13 30.83 -0.57
CA THR A 651 -42.29 30.52 0.25
C THR A 651 -42.38 29.01 0.61
N THR A 652 -42.27 28.75 1.83
CA THR A 652 -42.78 27.79 2.80
C THR A 652 -43.88 26.81 2.36
N GLY A 653 -43.80 25.57 2.87
CA GLY A 653 -44.90 24.61 2.95
C GLY A 653 -44.56 23.30 3.66
N LYS A 654 -44.85 23.23 4.94
CA LYS A 654 -44.86 22.02 5.79
C LYS A 654 -45.92 21.03 5.30
N THR A 655 -45.68 19.73 5.42
CA THR A 655 -46.49 18.78 6.17
C THR A 655 -45.85 17.37 6.17
N GLY A 656 -45.80 16.80 7.35
CA GLY A 656 -45.24 15.51 7.67
C GLY A 656 -46.22 14.34 7.46
N ARG A 657 -45.64 13.16 7.48
CA ARG A 657 -46.26 11.95 8.08
C ARG A 657 -45.22 10.86 8.24
N SER A 658 -45.01 10.47 9.48
CA SER A 658 -44.29 9.29 9.93
C SER A 658 -45.02 8.00 9.54
N VAL A 659 -44.31 6.99 9.09
CA VAL A 659 -44.74 5.59 9.14
C VAL A 659 -43.65 4.74 9.74
N ARG A 660 -43.88 4.32 10.99
CA ARG A 660 -43.14 3.22 11.64
C ARG A 660 -43.56 1.90 11.00
N ARG A 661 -42.58 1.05 10.63
CA ARG A 661 -42.79 -0.38 10.49
C ARG A 661 -41.83 -1.15 11.40
N LYS A 662 -42.44 -2.00 12.23
CA LYS A 662 -41.80 -2.99 13.10
C LYS A 662 -41.08 -4.05 12.25
N VAL A 663 -39.91 -4.45 12.68
CA VAL A 663 -39.27 -5.69 12.31
C VAL A 663 -39.45 -6.66 13.47
N SER A 664 -40.02 -7.81 13.19
CA SER A 664 -40.14 -8.95 14.09
C SER A 664 -38.99 -9.92 13.82
N ASP A 665 -38.42 -10.44 14.89
CA ASP A 665 -37.41 -11.49 14.97
C ASP A 665 -37.80 -12.76 14.22
N HIS A 666 -36.79 -13.31 13.51
CA HIS A 666 -36.45 -14.75 13.51
C HIS A 666 -35.00 -14.92 13.03
#